data_0fd35df48e600efa0e5a347ca77dd148
#
_entry.id   0fd35df48e600efa0e5a347ca77dd148
#
_cell.length_a   1.000
_cell.length_b   1.000
_cell.length_c   1.000
_cell.angle_alpha   90.00
_cell.angle_beta   90.00
_cell.angle_gamma   90.00
#
_symmetry.space_group_name_H-M   'P 1'
#
loop_
_entity.id
_entity.type
_entity.pdbx_description
1 polymer ?
#
loop_
_entity_poly.entity_id
_entity_poly.type
_entity_poly.pdbx_seq_one_letter_code
_entity_poly.pdbx_strand_id
1 'polypeptide(L)'
;MFKEDPDNIPDSWVLDDDEETASESSQPQDTDGVLPAGYDHDFWDPLLEEHLGGSDAVEVMAGIKVPKTAPSPTPSVIHCTTGNGNAFDHTVRLSGEDPTDWKKDLDFLGVHQRERPPPTPPVRETRPLSEISDEEFDVPPMQTRTTRHSFVLSCHDTHCDWRILAQELTNCGYYTIKKANFVHICPFDTRDLYKRRATSKVIAHVYRSRYGEPTLGPKSAQLQQMVLEDLRVSASYMKCHRAKGKATESITGNAEDSYLELASYFERLKATNLGTVTAIETELDDFGQTRFLYAFLSFGASIRGFRRVRPVLIVDGTHLSGKYKGVLLTASGQDANFQVFPLAYAVADGENDESWHWFLAKVERIIADSNALTIISDRNNSLLKAKQIVFPKAHHGACIVHIMRNVVSRFKNKGLAKMVCAAAFSYRRKDFNDNFGKIRQASAACAKYLEDIGTAKWSRTYFPGNRYNLLTSNVAEQLNNALSKSRASPVVELFMFIQRMLTRWFSARRTKSAKHRGAVTPEVEDVMQTHIRLTKGSKISNITSWSYQVKGVFGHTNTVSLDNKVCTCQVFQHLKIPCGHALLAADSIGYPHSQLFGDCYKTQTWKETYAGVIYPEALIGDHPLPPAIERLSLQPPKTRRPSGRPKDKRYPSTGEIQVPKKTKLNRCGRCGISGHNRTNCKVPI
;
A
#
# COMPACT_ATOMS: atom_id res chain seq x y z
N MET A 1 -23.49 19.40 -14.11
CA MET A 1 -23.50 20.85 -14.25
C MET A 1 -24.21 21.43 -13.04
N PHE A 2 -23.48 21.68 -11.99
CA PHE A 2 -24.01 22.32 -10.81
C PHE A 2 -23.65 23.80 -10.87
N LYS A 3 -24.61 24.63 -10.94
CA LYS A 3 -24.59 25.87 -10.21
C LYS A 3 -25.14 25.50 -8.83
N GLU A 4 -24.26 25.26 -7.92
CA GLU A 4 -24.61 25.58 -6.55
C GLU A 4 -24.75 27.08 -6.53
N ASP A 5 -25.90 27.52 -6.06
CA ASP A 5 -26.15 28.90 -5.73
C ASP A 5 -24.99 29.33 -4.82
N PRO A 6 -24.27 30.42 -5.09
CA PRO A 6 -23.17 30.85 -4.25
C PRO A 6 -23.59 31.11 -2.80
N ASP A 7 -24.91 31.24 -2.54
CA ASP A 7 -25.47 31.51 -1.21
C ASP A 7 -26.04 30.24 -0.53
N ASN A 8 -26.00 29.08 -1.17
CA ASN A 8 -26.48 27.81 -0.60
C ASN A 8 -25.31 26.83 -0.40
N ILE A 9 -24.39 27.21 0.46
CA ILE A 9 -23.38 26.28 1.03
C ILE A 9 -24.14 25.51 2.12
N PRO A 10 -24.16 24.17 2.09
CA PRO A 10 -24.75 23.39 3.18
C PRO A 10 -24.14 23.82 4.52
N ASP A 11 -24.94 23.99 5.54
CA ASP A 11 -24.52 24.43 6.89
C ASP A 11 -23.42 23.57 7.52
N SER A 12 -23.22 22.34 7.00
CA SER A 12 -22.10 21.45 7.37
C SER A 12 -20.72 21.95 6.91
N TRP A 13 -20.64 23.06 6.17
CA TRP A 13 -19.40 23.64 5.63
C TRP A 13 -19.01 24.96 6.28
N VAL A 14 -19.87 25.48 7.18
CA VAL A 14 -19.57 26.63 8.02
C VAL A 14 -18.78 26.12 9.22
N LEU A 15 -17.53 26.48 9.31
CA LEU A 15 -16.71 26.23 10.49
C LEU A 15 -17.00 27.35 11.46
N ASP A 16 -17.63 27.00 12.57
CA ASP A 16 -17.72 27.89 13.73
C ASP A 16 -16.30 28.17 14.24
N ASP A 17 -15.92 29.43 14.24
CA ASP A 17 -14.77 29.95 14.98
C ASP A 17 -15.19 30.07 16.44
N ASP A 18 -15.02 29.02 17.24
CA ASP A 18 -15.05 29.21 18.71
C ASP A 18 -14.28 28.10 19.44
N GLU A 19 -13.31 28.58 20.17
CA GLU A 19 -12.74 28.17 21.44
C GLU A 19 -12.14 26.75 21.65
N GLU A 20 -10.85 26.82 21.93
CA GLU A 20 -10.07 25.80 22.66
C GLU A 20 -10.72 25.43 24.00
N THR A 21 -11.18 24.21 24.14
CA THR A 21 -11.17 23.54 25.45
C THR A 21 -10.53 22.18 25.31
N ALA A 22 -9.39 22.04 25.98
CA ALA A 22 -8.70 20.77 26.15
C ALA A 22 -9.57 19.80 26.94
N SER A 23 -9.83 18.62 26.39
CA SER A 23 -10.16 17.44 27.17
C SER A 23 -9.28 16.27 26.72
N GLU A 24 -8.51 15.80 27.67
CA GLU A 24 -7.68 14.58 27.59
C GLU A 24 -8.55 13.34 27.39
N SER A 25 -7.91 12.34 26.77
CA SER A 25 -8.23 10.92 26.73
C SER A 25 -9.01 10.40 25.52
N SER A 26 -8.26 9.99 24.52
CA SER A 26 -8.37 8.67 23.91
C SER A 26 -7.14 8.43 23.04
N GLN A 27 -6.41 7.35 23.31
CA GLN A 27 -5.25 6.96 22.52
C GLN A 27 -5.71 6.55 21.12
N PRO A 28 -5.10 7.07 20.04
CA PRO A 28 -5.42 6.63 18.70
C PRO A 28 -4.91 5.21 18.50
N GLN A 29 -5.77 4.33 18.04
CA GLN A 29 -5.37 3.02 17.52
C GLN A 29 -4.44 3.25 16.31
N ASP A 30 -3.26 2.65 16.36
CA ASP A 30 -2.25 2.67 15.31
C ASP A 30 -2.77 2.03 14.03
N THR A 31 -3.26 2.83 13.11
CA THR A 31 -3.34 2.45 11.71
C THR A 31 -2.04 2.87 11.05
N ASP A 32 -1.23 1.90 10.59
CA ASP A 32 0.03 2.11 9.88
C ASP A 32 -0.15 2.67 8.45
N GLY A 33 -0.98 3.67 8.29
CA GLY A 33 -1.02 4.54 7.13
C GLY A 33 -0.16 5.78 7.43
N VAL A 34 1.04 5.86 6.86
CA VAL A 34 1.96 6.97 7.11
C VAL A 34 1.42 8.23 6.45
N LEU A 35 0.54 8.94 7.15
CA LEU A 35 0.06 10.24 6.73
C LEU A 35 1.08 11.34 7.06
N PRO A 36 1.14 12.43 6.30
CA PRO A 36 2.08 13.53 6.54
C PRO A 36 1.93 14.09 7.95
N ALA A 37 3.04 14.52 8.56
CA ALA A 37 2.97 15.27 9.82
C ALA A 37 2.12 16.53 9.62
N GLY A 38 1.01 16.64 10.37
CA GLY A 38 0.03 17.71 10.19
C GLY A 38 -1.11 17.36 9.21
N TYR A 39 -1.26 16.09 8.85
CA TYR A 39 -2.45 15.62 8.15
C TYR A 39 -3.63 15.69 9.13
N ASP A 40 -4.63 16.43 8.74
CA ASP A 40 -5.90 16.59 9.46
C ASP A 40 -6.89 15.65 8.78
N HIS A 41 -7.22 14.55 9.42
CA HIS A 41 -8.15 13.54 8.92
C HIS A 41 -9.53 14.11 8.66
N ASP A 42 -10.03 14.92 9.59
CA ASP A 42 -11.38 15.48 9.50
C ASP A 42 -11.53 16.45 8.31
N PHE A 43 -10.44 17.07 7.91
CA PHE A 43 -10.40 17.95 6.73
C PHE A 43 -10.05 17.21 5.44
N TRP A 44 -9.02 16.36 5.47
CA TRP A 44 -8.49 15.78 4.24
C TRP A 44 -9.27 14.55 3.77
N ASP A 45 -9.73 13.69 4.69
CA ASP A 45 -10.41 12.47 4.31
C ASP A 45 -11.75 12.76 3.60
N PRO A 46 -12.66 13.64 4.09
CA PRO A 46 -13.86 14.00 3.37
C PRO A 46 -13.56 14.68 2.02
N LEU A 47 -12.55 15.55 1.98
CA LEU A 47 -12.17 16.22 0.74
C LEU A 47 -11.56 15.26 -0.28
N LEU A 48 -10.77 14.27 0.18
CA LEU A 48 -10.19 13.22 -0.66
C LEU A 48 -11.27 12.21 -1.08
N GLU A 49 -12.18 11.85 -0.20
CA GLU A 49 -13.33 11.00 -0.52
C GLU A 49 -14.27 11.70 -1.50
N GLU A 50 -14.59 12.97 -1.29
CA GLU A 50 -15.53 13.72 -2.13
C GLU A 50 -14.95 14.10 -3.51
N HIS A 51 -13.67 14.44 -3.62
CA HIS A 51 -13.09 14.98 -4.85
C HIS A 51 -11.98 14.15 -5.46
N LEU A 52 -11.38 13.24 -4.73
CA LEU A 52 -10.18 12.51 -5.14
C LEU A 52 -10.33 11.00 -5.04
N GLY A 53 -11.49 10.55 -4.58
CA GLY A 53 -11.98 9.18 -4.49
C GLY A 53 -10.92 8.10 -4.26
N GLY A 54 -11.15 7.31 -3.22
CA GLY A 54 -10.68 5.96 -3.15
C GLY A 54 -11.35 5.11 -4.25
N SER A 55 -11.76 3.89 -3.96
CA SER A 55 -12.55 3.04 -4.86
C SER A 55 -13.83 3.72 -5.39
N ASP A 56 -14.25 4.80 -4.76
CA ASP A 56 -15.47 5.58 -4.99
C ASP A 56 -15.25 6.88 -5.79
N ALA A 57 -14.15 6.98 -6.53
CA ALA A 57 -13.87 8.10 -7.45
C ALA A 57 -15.03 8.43 -8.39
N VAL A 58 -15.92 7.49 -8.59
CA VAL A 58 -17.14 7.59 -9.38
C VAL A 58 -18.15 8.53 -8.76
N GLU A 59 -18.39 8.44 -7.46
CA GLU A 59 -19.37 9.25 -6.74
C GLU A 59 -18.97 10.72 -6.68
N VAL A 60 -17.70 10.95 -6.45
CA VAL A 60 -17.10 12.28 -6.43
C VAL A 60 -17.22 12.98 -7.78
N MET A 61 -17.10 12.23 -8.86
CA MET A 61 -17.23 12.79 -10.20
C MET A 61 -18.67 13.17 -10.55
N ALA A 62 -19.62 12.59 -9.87
CA ALA A 62 -21.04 12.83 -10.07
C ALA A 62 -21.62 13.86 -9.08
N GLY A 63 -20.88 14.24 -8.02
CA GLY A 63 -21.35 15.15 -6.99
C GLY A 63 -22.46 14.57 -6.09
N ILE A 64 -22.52 13.25 -5.94
CA ILE A 64 -23.52 12.57 -5.12
C ILE A 64 -22.88 12.07 -3.85
N LYS A 65 -23.44 12.46 -2.70
CA LYS A 65 -23.13 11.83 -1.41
C LYS A 65 -23.86 10.49 -1.31
N VAL A 66 -23.15 9.38 -1.26
CA VAL A 66 -23.75 8.12 -0.84
C VAL A 66 -23.97 8.18 0.67
N PRO A 67 -25.13 7.77 1.19
CA PRO A 67 -25.32 7.62 2.61
C PRO A 67 -24.28 6.61 3.13
N LYS A 68 -23.47 7.02 4.11
CA LYS A 68 -22.57 6.09 4.82
C LYS A 68 -23.41 4.92 5.29
N THR A 69 -23.06 3.70 4.91
CA THR A 69 -23.61 2.50 5.51
C THR A 69 -23.49 2.62 7.01
N ALA A 70 -24.56 2.30 7.72
CA ALA A 70 -24.65 2.40 9.16
C ALA A 70 -23.43 1.72 9.82
N PRO A 71 -22.92 2.25 10.94
CA PRO A 71 -21.79 1.63 11.63
C PRO A 71 -22.14 0.20 12.02
N SER A 72 -21.23 -0.72 11.74
CA SER A 72 -21.32 -2.11 12.16
C SER A 72 -21.59 -2.17 13.68
N PRO A 73 -22.52 -3.01 14.15
CA PRO A 73 -22.81 -3.11 15.56
C PRO A 73 -21.57 -3.62 16.32
N THR A 74 -21.25 -2.93 17.41
CA THR A 74 -20.23 -3.35 18.38
C THR A 74 -20.50 -4.77 18.86
N PRO A 75 -19.49 -5.64 18.98
CA PRO A 75 -19.69 -7.00 19.46
C PRO A 75 -20.15 -6.98 20.92
N SER A 76 -21.35 -7.47 21.16
CA SER A 76 -21.86 -7.70 22.50
C SER A 76 -21.12 -8.88 23.14
N VAL A 77 -20.61 -8.65 24.34
CA VAL A 77 -19.99 -9.66 25.20
C VAL A 77 -21.03 -10.72 25.57
N ILE A 78 -20.80 -11.96 25.16
CA ILE A 78 -21.64 -13.10 25.56
C ILE A 78 -21.01 -13.73 26.80
N HIS A 79 -21.75 -13.73 27.90
CA HIS A 79 -21.43 -14.51 29.09
C HIS A 79 -21.67 -16.01 28.81
N CYS A 80 -20.60 -16.81 28.95
CA CYS A 80 -20.71 -18.26 28.94
C CYS A 80 -21.14 -18.74 30.31
N THR A 81 -22.32 -19.38 30.38
CA THR A 81 -22.73 -20.22 31.52
C THR A 81 -22.19 -21.63 31.28
N THR A 82 -21.52 -22.16 32.31
CA THR A 82 -20.94 -23.50 32.33
C THR A 82 -22.03 -24.55 32.43
N GLY A 83 -22.11 -25.45 31.45
CA GLY A 83 -22.85 -26.72 31.53
C GLY A 83 -21.92 -27.88 31.16
N ASN A 84 -21.86 -28.88 32.02
CA ASN A 84 -21.02 -30.08 31.93
C ASN A 84 -21.24 -30.91 30.67
N GLY A 85 -20.16 -31.38 30.07
CA GLY A 85 -20.13 -32.63 29.32
C GLY A 85 -19.55 -32.58 27.90
N ASN A 86 -18.34 -33.08 27.77
CA ASN A 86 -17.72 -33.74 26.62
C ASN A 86 -17.66 -33.09 25.22
N ALA A 87 -16.43 -33.04 24.74
CA ALA A 87 -15.98 -32.82 23.36
C ALA A 87 -15.96 -31.34 22.89
N PHE A 88 -14.73 -30.83 22.78
CA PHE A 88 -14.42 -29.52 22.22
C PHE A 88 -14.64 -29.52 20.71
N ASP A 89 -15.74 -28.93 20.29
CA ASP A 89 -15.90 -28.41 18.92
C ASP A 89 -15.91 -26.89 18.99
N HIS A 90 -14.81 -26.28 18.56
CA HIS A 90 -14.67 -24.82 18.50
C HIS A 90 -15.20 -24.29 17.16
N THR A 91 -16.51 -24.34 16.97
CA THR A 91 -17.16 -23.51 15.94
C THR A 91 -17.72 -22.26 16.60
N VAL A 92 -17.02 -21.15 16.44
CA VAL A 92 -17.55 -19.82 16.78
C VAL A 92 -18.55 -19.42 15.71
N ARG A 93 -19.84 -19.48 16.04
CA ARG A 93 -20.90 -18.88 15.22
C ARG A 93 -20.98 -17.38 15.54
N LEU A 94 -20.62 -16.55 14.59
CA LEU A 94 -20.96 -15.13 14.58
C LEU A 94 -22.41 -15.01 14.08
N SER A 95 -23.30 -14.51 14.94
CA SER A 95 -24.68 -14.20 14.56
C SER A 95 -24.74 -12.81 13.92
N GLY A 96 -25.24 -12.73 12.69
CA GLY A 96 -25.71 -11.50 12.06
C GLY A 96 -24.75 -10.92 11.03
N GLU A 97 -24.63 -11.57 9.93
CA GLU A 97 -24.39 -11.22 8.55
C GLU A 97 -23.81 -12.44 7.84
N ASP A 98 -24.24 -12.64 6.61
CA ASP A 98 -24.02 -13.84 5.84
C ASP A 98 -22.53 -14.23 5.75
N PRO A 99 -22.07 -15.33 6.38
CA PRO A 99 -20.65 -15.72 6.35
C PRO A 99 -20.22 -16.32 5.02
N THR A 100 -21.03 -16.19 3.98
CA THR A 100 -20.84 -16.91 2.73
C THR A 100 -19.81 -16.24 1.81
N ASP A 101 -19.43 -14.99 2.01
CA ASP A 101 -18.53 -14.31 1.08
C ASP A 101 -17.08 -14.83 1.17
N TRP A 102 -16.53 -14.98 2.35
CA TRP A 102 -15.17 -15.51 2.49
C TRP A 102 -15.07 -17.03 2.23
N LYS A 103 -16.15 -17.79 2.49
CA LYS A 103 -16.24 -19.22 2.08
C LYS A 103 -16.34 -19.35 0.57
N LYS A 104 -17.07 -18.46 -0.10
CA LYS A 104 -17.08 -18.38 -1.57
C LYS A 104 -15.70 -18.04 -2.12
N ASP A 105 -14.95 -17.20 -1.44
CA ASP A 105 -13.56 -16.87 -1.81
C ASP A 105 -12.60 -18.05 -1.59
N LEU A 106 -12.82 -18.88 -0.57
CA LEU A 106 -12.05 -20.11 -0.33
C LEU A 106 -12.43 -21.23 -1.30
N ASP A 107 -13.70 -21.44 -1.59
CA ASP A 107 -14.18 -22.38 -2.62
C ASP A 107 -13.71 -21.95 -4.00
N PHE A 108 -13.65 -20.65 -4.26
CA PHE A 108 -13.12 -20.05 -5.47
C PHE A 108 -11.61 -20.28 -5.65
N LEU A 109 -10.84 -20.33 -4.56
CA LEU A 109 -9.41 -20.62 -4.57
C LEU A 109 -9.12 -22.12 -4.76
N GLY A 110 -10.14 -22.97 -4.99
CA GLY A 110 -9.97 -24.42 -5.14
C GLY A 110 -9.56 -25.10 -3.82
N VAL A 111 -9.67 -24.40 -2.71
CA VAL A 111 -9.50 -24.98 -1.38
C VAL A 111 -10.81 -25.65 -1.00
N HIS A 112 -11.17 -26.72 -1.72
CA HIS A 112 -12.15 -27.66 -1.20
C HIS A 112 -11.59 -28.20 0.11
N GLN A 113 -12.36 -28.12 1.19
CA GLN A 113 -12.10 -28.92 2.36
C GLN A 113 -12.20 -30.39 1.91
N ARG A 114 -11.07 -30.95 1.49
CA ARG A 114 -10.94 -32.40 1.52
C ARG A 114 -11.13 -32.77 2.97
N GLU A 115 -12.10 -33.63 3.24
CA GLU A 115 -12.19 -34.32 4.51
C GLU A 115 -10.77 -34.71 4.89
N ARG A 116 -10.29 -34.24 6.03
CA ARG A 116 -8.95 -34.59 6.50
C ARG A 116 -8.90 -36.10 6.54
N PRO A 117 -7.94 -36.73 5.84
CA PRO A 117 -7.64 -38.12 6.17
C PRO A 117 -7.34 -38.13 7.68
N PRO A 118 -7.66 -39.22 8.39
CA PRO A 118 -7.36 -39.34 9.82
C PRO A 118 -5.92 -38.90 10.03
N PRO A 119 -5.60 -38.13 11.08
CA PRO A 119 -4.31 -37.55 11.27
C PRO A 119 -3.26 -38.65 11.18
N THR A 120 -2.46 -38.62 10.12
CA THR A 120 -1.22 -39.38 10.07
C THR A 120 -0.48 -38.99 11.34
N PRO A 121 -0.01 -39.95 12.14
CA PRO A 121 0.72 -39.64 13.35
C PRO A 121 1.85 -38.67 12.93
N PRO A 122 2.11 -37.61 13.69
CA PRO A 122 3.06 -36.57 13.28
C PRO A 122 4.37 -37.25 12.89
N VAL A 123 4.81 -37.00 11.67
CA VAL A 123 6.17 -37.40 11.25
C VAL A 123 7.07 -36.63 12.21
N ARG A 124 7.67 -37.36 13.13
CA ARG A 124 8.61 -36.80 14.09
C ARG A 124 9.84 -36.40 13.31
N GLU A 125 10.05 -35.08 13.13
CA GLU A 125 11.35 -34.59 12.71
C GLU A 125 12.35 -34.94 13.79
N THR A 126 13.15 -35.95 13.52
CA THR A 126 14.26 -36.39 14.36
C THR A 126 15.53 -35.79 13.77
N ARG A 127 16.08 -34.76 14.44
CA ARG A 127 17.43 -34.29 14.13
C ARG A 127 18.45 -34.99 15.01
N PRO A 128 19.60 -35.45 14.47
CA PRO A 128 20.69 -35.97 15.31
C PRO A 128 21.23 -34.85 16.23
N LEU A 129 21.45 -35.20 17.48
CA LEU A 129 21.98 -34.25 18.50
C LEU A 129 23.38 -33.73 18.14
N SER A 130 24.12 -34.42 17.28
CA SER A 130 25.44 -34.02 16.77
C SER A 130 25.42 -32.80 15.83
N GLU A 131 24.25 -32.44 15.29
CA GLU A 131 24.06 -31.23 14.46
C GLU A 131 23.66 -29.97 15.29
N ILE A 132 23.45 -30.15 16.59
CA ILE A 132 23.12 -29.07 17.50
C ILE A 132 24.43 -28.66 18.17
N SER A 133 25.08 -27.61 17.66
CA SER A 133 26.27 -27.07 18.31
C SER A 133 25.91 -26.57 19.73
N ASP A 134 26.81 -26.79 20.70
CA ASP A 134 26.64 -26.36 22.09
C ASP A 134 26.37 -24.84 22.22
N GLU A 135 26.65 -24.06 21.17
CA GLU A 135 26.32 -22.64 21.07
C GLU A 135 24.83 -22.37 20.76
N GLU A 136 24.09 -23.34 20.22
CA GLU A 136 22.70 -23.19 19.79
C GLU A 136 21.70 -23.40 20.95
N PHE A 137 22.10 -24.13 22.01
CA PHE A 137 21.32 -24.40 23.22
C PHE A 137 22.05 -23.95 24.48
N ASP A 138 22.22 -22.67 24.68
CA ASP A 138 22.53 -22.13 26.01
C ASP A 138 21.24 -22.14 26.87
N VAL A 139 20.70 -23.36 27.10
CA VAL A 139 19.57 -23.59 27.99
C VAL A 139 20.06 -23.40 29.43
N PRO A 140 19.27 -22.77 30.33
CA PRO A 140 19.65 -22.54 31.72
C PRO A 140 20.03 -23.86 32.41
N PRO A 141 20.84 -23.83 33.49
CA PRO A 141 21.18 -25.04 34.24
C PRO A 141 19.90 -25.62 34.80
N MET A 142 19.32 -26.42 33.98
CA MET A 142 18.37 -27.43 34.37
C MET A 142 19.20 -28.50 35.05
N GLN A 143 18.68 -29.14 36.07
CA GLN A 143 19.30 -30.36 36.55
C GLN A 143 19.24 -31.36 35.39
N THR A 144 20.32 -31.52 34.67
CA THR A 144 20.45 -32.54 33.63
C THR A 144 20.88 -33.83 34.30
N ARG A 145 20.06 -34.85 34.24
CA ARG A 145 20.52 -36.21 34.46
C ARG A 145 20.57 -36.89 33.11
N THR A 146 21.78 -37.04 32.61
CA THR A 146 22.05 -37.76 31.35
C THR A 146 22.55 -39.16 31.70
N THR A 147 21.87 -40.18 31.22
CA THR A 147 22.40 -41.54 31.11
C THR A 147 22.78 -41.78 29.62
N ARG A 148 23.53 -42.84 29.33
CA ARG A 148 23.96 -43.16 27.96
C ARG A 148 22.81 -43.19 26.93
N HIS A 149 21.56 -43.41 27.36
CA HIS A 149 20.38 -43.58 26.52
C HIS A 149 19.18 -42.72 26.93
N SER A 150 19.30 -41.84 27.92
CA SER A 150 18.21 -40.97 28.33
C SER A 150 18.69 -39.60 28.77
N PHE A 151 17.91 -38.62 28.44
CA PHE A 151 18.16 -37.22 28.75
C PHE A 151 16.97 -36.63 29.49
N VAL A 152 17.18 -36.09 30.67
CA VAL A 152 16.15 -35.48 31.50
C VAL A 152 16.50 -34.02 31.73
N LEU A 153 15.62 -33.14 31.31
CA LEU A 153 15.66 -31.71 31.69
C LEU A 153 14.58 -31.46 32.75
N SER A 154 14.91 -30.81 33.83
CA SER A 154 13.94 -30.40 34.85
C SER A 154 14.20 -28.96 35.28
N CYS A 155 13.19 -28.28 35.78
CA CYS A 155 13.38 -26.95 36.36
C CYS A 155 14.34 -27.01 37.53
N HIS A 156 15.11 -25.95 37.73
CA HIS A 156 16.02 -25.82 38.91
C HIS A 156 15.25 -25.72 40.21
N ASP A 157 14.02 -25.16 40.15
CA ASP A 157 13.12 -25.12 41.31
C ASP A 157 12.52 -26.48 41.47
N THR A 158 12.79 -27.12 42.61
CA THR A 158 12.32 -28.46 42.95
C THR A 158 10.81 -28.58 43.12
N HIS A 159 10.12 -27.46 43.32
CA HIS A 159 8.64 -27.40 43.44
C HIS A 159 7.98 -27.13 42.07
N CYS A 160 8.75 -27.04 40.98
CA CYS A 160 8.26 -26.78 39.65
C CYS A 160 8.22 -28.09 38.83
N ASP A 161 7.06 -28.47 38.38
CA ASP A 161 6.82 -29.71 37.62
C ASP A 161 7.32 -29.65 36.15
N TRP A 162 7.93 -28.55 35.74
CA TRP A 162 8.48 -28.44 34.38
C TRP A 162 9.58 -29.47 34.14
N ARG A 163 9.34 -30.40 33.19
CA ARG A 163 10.25 -31.50 32.93
C ARG A 163 10.11 -32.02 31.51
N ILE A 164 11.24 -32.35 30.88
CA ILE A 164 11.27 -33.07 29.60
C ILE A 164 12.11 -34.36 29.81
N LEU A 165 11.55 -35.47 29.41
CA LEU A 165 12.24 -36.76 29.35
C LEU A 165 12.38 -37.15 27.87
N ALA A 166 13.59 -37.25 27.38
CA ALA A 166 13.91 -37.77 26.06
C ALA A 166 14.69 -39.08 26.21
N GLN A 167 14.40 -40.05 25.34
CA GLN A 167 15.04 -41.35 25.32
C GLN A 167 15.56 -41.66 23.94
N GLU A 168 16.80 -42.15 23.85
CA GLU A 168 17.41 -42.52 22.60
C GLU A 168 16.65 -43.66 21.89
N LEU A 169 16.47 -43.52 20.60
CA LEU A 169 15.96 -44.60 19.73
C LEU A 169 17.12 -45.52 19.37
N THR A 170 17.09 -46.73 19.86
CA THR A 170 17.99 -47.86 19.61
C THR A 170 19.32 -47.52 18.90
N ASN A 171 20.30 -47.01 19.62
CA ASN A 171 21.68 -46.76 19.18
C ASN A 171 21.86 -45.93 17.88
N CYS A 172 20.94 -45.04 17.57
CA CYS A 172 21.00 -44.22 16.34
C CYS A 172 21.31 -42.72 16.57
N GLY A 173 21.57 -42.32 17.81
CA GLY A 173 21.84 -40.90 18.15
C GLY A 173 20.63 -40.00 18.11
N TYR A 174 19.43 -40.52 17.78
CA TYR A 174 18.19 -39.76 17.78
C TYR A 174 17.43 -39.98 19.08
N TYR A 175 16.85 -38.90 19.62
CA TYR A 175 16.09 -38.93 20.87
C TYR A 175 14.62 -38.66 20.62
N THR A 176 13.75 -39.45 21.23
CA THR A 176 12.30 -39.22 21.23
C THR A 176 11.87 -38.66 22.58
N ILE A 177 11.04 -37.62 22.57
CA ILE A 177 10.44 -37.08 23.80
C ILE A 177 9.37 -38.05 24.29
N LYS A 178 9.61 -38.69 25.42
CA LYS A 178 8.70 -39.65 26.05
C LYS A 178 7.68 -38.97 26.93
N LYS A 179 8.09 -37.92 27.62
CA LYS A 179 7.21 -37.17 28.55
C LYS A 179 7.70 -35.72 28.63
N ALA A 180 6.78 -34.78 28.53
CA ALA A 180 7.09 -33.37 28.67
C ALA A 180 5.97 -32.65 29.41
N ASN A 181 6.35 -31.81 30.37
CA ASN A 181 5.50 -30.80 30.97
C ASN A 181 6.15 -29.46 30.72
N PHE A 182 5.55 -28.62 29.87
CA PHE A 182 6.10 -27.31 29.48
C PHE A 182 5.61 -26.16 30.37
N VAL A 183 4.72 -26.44 31.35
CA VAL A 183 4.17 -25.42 32.25
C VAL A 183 5.08 -25.24 33.44
N HIS A 184 5.60 -24.04 33.63
CA HIS A 184 6.32 -23.68 34.83
C HIS A 184 5.40 -23.06 35.88
N ILE A 185 5.49 -23.55 37.11
CA ILE A 185 4.81 -23.01 38.30
C ILE A 185 5.75 -22.31 39.30
N CYS A 186 7.07 -22.28 39.00
CA CYS A 186 8.07 -21.69 39.89
C CYS A 186 7.85 -20.19 40.11
N PRO A 187 8.19 -19.64 41.30
CA PRO A 187 8.09 -18.22 41.64
C PRO A 187 8.89 -17.35 40.68
N PHE A 188 8.44 -16.09 40.54
CA PHE A 188 9.06 -15.11 39.66
C PHE A 188 10.55 -14.86 39.98
N ASP A 189 10.85 -14.81 41.26
CA ASP A 189 12.21 -14.50 41.73
C ASP A 189 13.25 -15.56 41.35
N THR A 190 12.85 -16.82 41.34
CA THR A 190 13.71 -17.94 40.93
C THR A 190 14.15 -17.82 39.47
N ARG A 191 13.31 -17.23 38.60
CA ARG A 191 13.57 -17.10 37.17
C ARG A 191 14.33 -15.85 36.77
N ASP A 192 14.29 -14.81 37.56
CA ASP A 192 15.08 -13.59 37.26
C ASP A 192 16.60 -13.88 37.31
N LEU A 193 17.02 -14.91 38.04
CA LEU A 193 18.38 -15.47 37.97
C LEU A 193 18.79 -15.93 36.55
N TYR A 194 17.83 -16.32 35.74
CA TYR A 194 18.05 -16.75 34.34
C TYR A 194 17.96 -15.62 33.30
N LYS A 195 17.78 -14.40 33.74
CA LYS A 195 17.71 -13.20 32.87
C LYS A 195 18.90 -13.07 31.90
N ARG A 196 20.09 -13.53 32.31
CA ARG A 196 21.31 -13.52 31.48
C ARG A 196 21.20 -14.53 30.32
N ARG A 197 20.49 -15.65 30.49
CA ARG A 197 20.39 -16.76 29.53
C ARG A 197 19.20 -16.64 28.58
N ALA A 198 18.19 -15.84 28.87
CA ALA A 198 17.19 -15.44 27.90
C ALA A 198 17.84 -14.49 26.87
N THR A 199 18.69 -15.04 26.02
CA THR A 199 19.41 -14.29 24.98
C THR A 199 18.44 -13.85 23.89
N SER A 200 18.83 -12.89 23.07
CA SER A 200 18.02 -12.48 21.92
C SER A 200 17.84 -13.61 20.88
N LYS A 201 18.78 -14.57 20.80
CA LYS A 201 18.67 -15.76 19.94
C LYS A 201 17.55 -16.69 20.45
N VAL A 202 17.57 -17.02 21.75
CA VAL A 202 16.55 -17.87 22.38
C VAL A 202 15.15 -17.28 22.26
N ILE A 203 14.99 -16.00 22.62
CA ILE A 203 13.70 -15.30 22.49
C ILE A 203 13.23 -15.30 21.01
N ALA A 204 14.13 -15.05 20.05
CA ALA A 204 13.82 -15.11 18.63
C ALA A 204 13.32 -16.48 18.20
N HIS A 205 13.98 -17.54 18.63
CA HIS A 205 13.62 -18.91 18.30
C HIS A 205 12.24 -19.31 18.86
N VAL A 206 12.02 -19.03 20.14
CA VAL A 206 10.73 -19.35 20.83
C VAL A 206 9.54 -18.65 20.15
N TYR A 207 9.71 -17.39 19.77
CA TYR A 207 8.61 -16.61 19.19
C TYR A 207 8.66 -16.51 17.66
N ARG A 208 9.54 -17.30 16.98
CA ARG A 208 9.68 -17.28 15.51
C ARG A 208 8.36 -17.42 14.79
N SER A 209 7.51 -18.36 15.19
CA SER A 209 6.22 -18.63 14.57
C SER A 209 5.25 -17.45 14.60
N ARG A 210 5.43 -16.52 15.53
CA ARG A 210 4.62 -15.29 15.63
C ARG A 210 4.99 -14.24 14.57
N TYR A 211 6.08 -14.44 13.83
CA TYR A 211 6.58 -13.55 12.79
C TYR A 211 6.43 -14.14 11.38
N GLY A 212 5.53 -15.09 11.19
CA GLY A 212 5.25 -15.72 9.89
C GLY A 212 4.92 -14.71 8.78
N GLU A 213 4.30 -13.57 9.16
CA GLU A 213 4.28 -12.36 8.33
C GLU A 213 5.10 -11.26 9.04
N PRO A 214 6.16 -10.72 8.40
CA PRO A 214 7.14 -9.83 9.06
C PRO A 214 6.55 -8.58 9.71
N THR A 215 5.37 -8.16 9.28
CA THR A 215 4.70 -6.94 9.78
C THR A 215 3.62 -7.22 10.83
N LEU A 216 3.15 -8.46 10.95
CA LEU A 216 2.08 -8.84 11.87
C LEU A 216 2.60 -9.39 13.21
N GLY A 217 3.90 -9.64 13.31
CA GLY A 217 4.50 -10.13 14.55
C GLY A 217 4.50 -9.09 15.68
N PRO A 218 4.62 -9.53 16.94
CA PRO A 218 4.56 -8.66 18.11
C PRO A 218 5.61 -7.55 18.05
N LYS A 219 5.22 -6.33 18.44
CA LYS A 219 6.16 -5.21 18.62
C LYS A 219 7.12 -5.54 19.78
N SER A 220 8.31 -4.90 19.81
CA SER A 220 9.32 -5.21 20.82
C SER A 220 8.82 -5.06 22.26
N ALA A 221 7.93 -4.12 22.55
CA ALA A 221 7.30 -3.97 23.87
C ALA A 221 6.30 -5.11 24.15
N GLN A 222 5.51 -5.52 23.17
CA GLN A 222 4.61 -6.67 23.31
C GLN A 222 5.41 -7.97 23.51
N LEU A 223 6.50 -8.16 22.73
CA LEU A 223 7.39 -9.30 22.91
C LEU A 223 8.02 -9.30 24.30
N GLN A 224 8.35 -8.13 24.86
CA GLN A 224 8.86 -8.01 26.23
C GLN A 224 7.82 -8.51 27.25
N GLN A 225 6.57 -8.14 27.07
CA GLN A 225 5.47 -8.57 27.92
C GLN A 225 5.22 -10.08 27.77
N MET A 226 5.18 -10.60 26.54
CA MET A 226 5.04 -12.04 26.27
C MET A 226 6.16 -12.87 26.90
N VAL A 227 7.43 -12.41 26.79
CA VAL A 227 8.55 -13.07 27.44
C VAL A 227 8.38 -13.09 28.96
N LEU A 228 7.84 -12.01 29.55
CA LEU A 228 7.55 -11.93 30.95
C LEU A 228 6.42 -12.89 31.36
N GLU A 229 5.35 -12.93 30.58
CA GLU A 229 4.16 -13.78 30.86
C GLU A 229 4.42 -15.26 30.61
N ASP A 230 4.99 -15.62 29.46
CA ASP A 230 5.16 -17.01 29.04
C ASP A 230 6.38 -17.67 29.69
N LEU A 231 7.53 -16.95 29.69
CA LEU A 231 8.80 -17.48 30.16
C LEU A 231 9.12 -17.06 31.61
N ARG A 232 8.33 -16.17 32.19
CA ARG A 232 8.53 -15.61 33.53
C ARG A 232 9.94 -14.98 33.71
N VAL A 233 10.49 -14.42 32.64
CA VAL A 233 11.83 -13.79 32.63
C VAL A 233 11.72 -12.33 32.22
N SER A 234 12.28 -11.44 33.01
CA SER A 234 12.37 -10.01 32.68
C SER A 234 13.44 -9.77 31.61
N ALA A 235 13.03 -9.51 30.38
CA ALA A 235 13.93 -9.15 29.28
C ALA A 235 13.92 -7.63 29.03
N SER A 236 15.09 -7.05 28.72
CA SER A 236 15.12 -5.63 28.36
C SER A 236 14.52 -5.37 27.00
N TYR A 237 13.93 -4.17 26.78
CA TYR A 237 13.39 -3.74 25.50
C TYR A 237 14.40 -3.96 24.35
N MET A 238 15.67 -3.60 24.54
CA MET A 238 16.72 -3.77 23.52
C MET A 238 17.00 -5.24 23.20
N LYS A 239 16.89 -6.13 24.19
CA LYS A 239 17.03 -7.57 23.99
C LYS A 239 15.86 -8.10 23.14
N CYS A 240 14.64 -7.71 23.45
CA CYS A 240 13.44 -8.06 22.67
C CYS A 240 13.46 -7.42 21.27
N HIS A 241 13.98 -6.20 21.12
CA HIS A 241 14.16 -5.57 19.82
C HIS A 241 15.15 -6.35 18.92
N ARG A 242 16.27 -6.81 19.49
CA ARG A 242 17.24 -7.68 18.78
C ARG A 242 16.64 -9.05 18.47
N ALA A 243 15.86 -9.61 19.39
CA ALA A 243 15.18 -10.88 19.18
C ALA A 243 14.14 -10.79 18.05
N LYS A 244 13.33 -9.74 18.03
CA LYS A 244 12.43 -9.45 16.91
C LYS A 244 13.19 -9.44 15.59
N GLY A 245 14.31 -8.70 15.49
CA GLY A 245 15.11 -8.64 14.26
C GLY A 245 15.56 -10.03 13.80
N LYS A 246 16.11 -10.85 14.71
CA LYS A 246 16.54 -12.22 14.40
C LYS A 246 15.39 -13.16 14.02
N ALA A 247 14.25 -13.07 14.71
CA ALA A 247 13.07 -13.86 14.38
C ALA A 247 12.54 -13.53 12.98
N THR A 248 12.49 -12.24 12.64
CA THR A 248 12.11 -11.78 11.29
C THR A 248 13.13 -12.27 10.25
N GLU A 249 14.42 -12.07 10.48
CA GLU A 249 15.51 -12.50 9.58
C GLU A 249 15.50 -14.01 9.33
N SER A 250 15.19 -14.83 10.34
CA SER A 250 15.10 -16.29 10.20
C SER A 250 13.92 -16.76 9.33
N ILE A 251 12.96 -15.87 9.03
CA ILE A 251 11.79 -16.17 8.19
C ILE A 251 11.93 -15.54 6.80
N THR A 252 12.40 -14.29 6.75
CA THR A 252 12.52 -13.53 5.49
C THR A 252 13.87 -13.73 4.79
N GLY A 253 14.77 -14.47 5.40
CA GLY A 253 16.15 -14.62 4.91
C GLY A 253 17.07 -13.47 5.31
N ASN A 254 18.35 -13.65 5.05
CA ASN A 254 19.39 -12.63 5.28
C ASN A 254 19.33 -11.58 4.17
N ALA A 255 19.45 -10.32 4.56
CA ALA A 255 19.38 -9.23 3.61
C ALA A 255 20.58 -9.19 2.64
N GLU A 256 21.75 -9.70 3.03
CA GLU A 256 22.93 -9.84 2.17
C GLU A 256 22.74 -10.92 1.13
N ASP A 257 22.33 -12.12 1.55
CA ASP A 257 22.15 -13.29 0.70
C ASP A 257 21.07 -13.02 -0.35
N SER A 258 20.08 -12.21 -0.01
CA SER A 258 19.02 -11.77 -0.92
C SER A 258 19.55 -11.03 -2.16
N TYR A 259 20.70 -10.34 -2.09
CA TYR A 259 21.32 -9.74 -3.28
C TYR A 259 22.05 -10.78 -4.12
N LEU A 260 22.66 -11.78 -3.51
CA LEU A 260 23.29 -12.90 -4.24
C LEU A 260 22.25 -13.69 -5.05
N GLU A 261 21.05 -13.83 -4.51
CA GLU A 261 19.95 -14.60 -5.14
C GLU A 261 19.18 -13.80 -6.20
N LEU A 262 19.29 -12.47 -6.23
CA LEU A 262 18.44 -11.60 -7.05
C LEU A 262 18.49 -11.93 -8.55
N ALA A 263 19.68 -12.14 -9.08
CA ALA A 263 19.86 -12.45 -10.51
C ALA A 263 19.23 -13.82 -10.86
N SER A 264 19.46 -14.82 -10.03
CA SER A 264 18.89 -16.16 -10.18
C SER A 264 17.38 -16.15 -10.05
N TYR A 265 16.84 -15.38 -9.11
CA TYR A 265 15.40 -15.18 -8.97
C TYR A 265 14.78 -14.55 -10.23
N PHE A 266 15.41 -13.51 -10.79
CA PHE A 266 14.90 -12.85 -12.00
C PHE A 266 14.93 -13.77 -13.23
N GLU A 267 15.93 -14.64 -13.37
CA GLU A 267 15.97 -15.63 -14.47
C GLU A 267 14.83 -16.64 -14.34
N ARG A 268 14.64 -17.23 -13.16
CA ARG A 268 13.52 -18.15 -12.92
C ARG A 268 12.18 -17.49 -13.15
N LEU A 269 12.04 -16.21 -12.71
CA LEU A 269 10.83 -15.43 -12.90
C LEU A 269 10.49 -15.21 -14.38
N LYS A 270 11.50 -14.92 -15.22
CA LYS A 270 11.33 -14.77 -16.68
C LYS A 270 10.95 -16.09 -17.35
N ALA A 271 11.54 -17.18 -16.93
CA ALA A 271 11.26 -18.50 -17.47
C ALA A 271 9.79 -18.92 -17.23
N THR A 272 9.27 -18.63 -16.04
CA THR A 272 7.88 -18.97 -15.68
C THR A 272 6.85 -17.96 -16.15
N ASN A 273 7.23 -16.69 -16.38
CA ASN A 273 6.34 -15.58 -16.72
C ASN A 273 6.78 -14.92 -18.03
N LEU A 274 6.42 -15.54 -19.14
CA LEU A 274 6.84 -15.12 -20.49
C LEU A 274 6.54 -13.64 -20.79
N GLY A 275 7.55 -12.96 -21.35
CA GLY A 275 7.50 -11.54 -21.69
C GLY A 275 7.75 -10.62 -20.49
N THR A 276 8.14 -11.15 -19.34
CA THR A 276 8.60 -10.38 -18.20
C THR A 276 9.93 -9.70 -18.51
N VAL A 277 10.03 -8.44 -18.18
CA VAL A 277 11.23 -7.62 -18.34
C VAL A 277 11.85 -7.37 -16.98
N THR A 278 13.10 -7.78 -16.83
CA THR A 278 13.91 -7.50 -15.64
C THR A 278 15.22 -6.84 -16.04
N ALA A 279 15.79 -6.05 -15.15
CA ALA A 279 17.12 -5.49 -15.29
C ALA A 279 17.77 -5.32 -13.91
N ILE A 280 19.07 -5.56 -13.85
CA ILE A 280 19.91 -5.23 -12.69
C ILE A 280 20.99 -4.30 -13.18
N GLU A 281 21.19 -3.18 -12.50
CA GLU A 281 22.29 -2.24 -12.71
C GLU A 281 23.28 -2.41 -11.57
N THR A 282 24.55 -2.36 -11.88
CA THR A 282 25.62 -2.62 -10.91
C THR A 282 26.72 -1.59 -11.03
N GLU A 283 27.47 -1.39 -9.96
CA GLU A 283 28.71 -0.60 -9.91
C GLU A 283 29.87 -1.47 -9.42
N LEU A 284 31.09 -1.13 -9.79
CA LEU A 284 32.28 -1.72 -9.20
C LEU A 284 32.71 -0.90 -7.99
N ASP A 285 33.00 -1.57 -6.90
CA ASP A 285 33.56 -0.90 -5.72
C ASP A 285 35.10 -0.74 -5.84
N ASP A 286 35.68 -0.07 -4.83
CA ASP A 286 37.11 0.20 -4.78
C ASP A 286 37.98 -1.07 -4.73
N PHE A 287 37.36 -2.23 -4.47
CA PHE A 287 38.00 -3.56 -4.42
C PHE A 287 37.69 -4.41 -5.67
N GLY A 288 37.02 -3.83 -6.67
CA GLY A 288 36.62 -4.54 -7.91
C GLY A 288 35.46 -5.50 -7.72
N GLN A 289 34.71 -5.42 -6.61
CA GLN A 289 33.52 -6.25 -6.39
C GLN A 289 32.29 -5.61 -7.05
N THR A 290 31.47 -6.46 -7.67
CA THR A 290 30.20 -6.04 -8.28
C THR A 290 29.16 -5.76 -7.19
N ARG A 291 28.68 -4.53 -7.09
CA ARG A 291 27.67 -4.09 -6.14
C ARG A 291 26.36 -3.77 -6.82
N PHE A 292 25.29 -4.04 -6.13
CA PHE A 292 23.94 -3.65 -6.53
C PHE A 292 23.78 -2.13 -6.55
N LEU A 293 23.20 -1.64 -7.65
CA LEU A 293 22.80 -0.25 -7.79
C LEU A 293 21.28 -0.14 -7.96
N TYR A 294 20.71 -0.74 -9.02
CA TYR A 294 19.27 -0.72 -9.28
C TYR A 294 18.77 -2.10 -9.75
N ALA A 295 17.48 -2.36 -9.47
CA ALA A 295 16.76 -3.49 -10.05
C ALA A 295 15.41 -3.05 -10.60
N PHE A 296 15.00 -3.61 -11.73
CA PHE A 296 13.73 -3.35 -12.42
C PHE A 296 12.96 -4.63 -12.66
N LEU A 297 11.64 -4.56 -12.50
CA LEU A 297 10.72 -5.67 -12.79
C LEU A 297 9.43 -5.15 -13.41
N SER A 298 9.02 -5.75 -14.53
CA SER A 298 7.69 -5.59 -15.11
C SER A 298 7.22 -6.93 -15.68
N PHE A 299 6.08 -7.43 -15.20
CA PHE A 299 5.54 -8.71 -15.65
C PHE A 299 4.96 -8.62 -17.06
N GLY A 300 5.20 -9.64 -17.89
CA GLY A 300 4.66 -9.71 -19.24
C GLY A 300 3.13 -9.58 -19.31
N ALA A 301 2.42 -10.12 -18.33
CA ALA A 301 0.97 -9.96 -18.21
C ALA A 301 0.58 -8.49 -17.94
N SER A 302 1.32 -7.79 -17.08
CA SER A 302 1.11 -6.35 -16.81
C SER A 302 1.40 -5.50 -18.05
N ILE A 303 2.47 -5.80 -18.79
CA ILE A 303 2.82 -5.08 -20.04
C ILE A 303 1.71 -5.23 -21.08
N ARG A 304 1.22 -6.46 -21.28
CA ARG A 304 0.12 -6.71 -22.25
C ARG A 304 -1.19 -6.07 -21.83
N GLY A 305 -1.53 -6.15 -20.55
CA GLY A 305 -2.75 -5.56 -19.98
C GLY A 305 -2.74 -4.04 -20.01
N PHE A 306 -1.58 -3.38 -19.78
CA PHE A 306 -1.47 -1.92 -19.81
C PHE A 306 -1.84 -1.31 -21.17
N ARG A 307 -1.64 -2.03 -22.27
CA ARG A 307 -2.05 -1.60 -23.61
C ARG A 307 -3.57 -1.49 -23.80
N ARG A 308 -4.34 -2.06 -22.87
CA ARG A 308 -5.81 -2.09 -22.91
C ARG A 308 -6.44 -1.06 -21.96
N VAL A 309 -5.70 -0.59 -20.96
CA VAL A 309 -6.18 0.44 -20.04
C VAL A 309 -6.02 1.84 -20.63
N ARG A 310 -6.58 2.83 -19.92
CA ARG A 310 -6.39 4.24 -20.31
C ARG A 310 -4.91 4.58 -20.41
N PRO A 311 -4.46 5.32 -21.41
CA PRO A 311 -3.06 5.69 -21.58
C PRO A 311 -2.65 6.79 -20.59
N VAL A 312 -2.82 6.48 -19.30
CA VAL A 312 -2.39 7.33 -18.18
C VAL A 312 -1.49 6.50 -17.29
N LEU A 313 -0.23 6.93 -17.19
CA LEU A 313 0.78 6.35 -16.33
C LEU A 313 0.93 7.22 -15.09
N ILE A 314 0.80 6.61 -13.91
CA ILE A 314 1.00 7.27 -12.63
C ILE A 314 2.31 6.75 -12.05
N VAL A 315 3.24 7.66 -11.78
CA VAL A 315 4.58 7.34 -11.27
C VAL A 315 4.77 7.95 -9.90
N ASP A 316 5.36 7.16 -9.00
CA ASP A 316 5.62 7.59 -7.63
C ASP A 316 6.80 6.82 -7.02
N GLY A 317 7.43 7.39 -6.01
CA GLY A 317 8.50 6.78 -5.23
C GLY A 317 8.11 6.59 -3.78
N THR A 318 8.56 5.51 -3.16
CA THR A 318 8.36 5.28 -1.73
C THR A 318 9.62 4.73 -1.07
N HIS A 319 9.95 5.26 0.10
CA HIS A 319 11.15 4.83 0.82
C HIS A 319 11.05 3.41 1.35
N LEU A 320 12.12 2.64 1.18
CA LEU A 320 12.32 1.34 1.80
C LEU A 320 12.81 1.53 3.24
N SER A 321 12.32 0.69 4.14
CA SER A 321 12.64 0.74 5.57
C SER A 321 13.56 -0.38 6.03
N GLY A 322 13.93 -1.31 5.14
CA GLY A 322 14.85 -2.43 5.39
C GLY A 322 16.27 -2.01 5.76
N LYS A 323 17.17 -2.99 5.84
CA LYS A 323 18.58 -2.81 6.25
C LYS A 323 19.33 -1.84 5.32
N TYR A 324 19.16 -1.98 4.01
CA TYR A 324 19.90 -1.22 2.99
C TYR A 324 19.20 0.06 2.54
N LYS A 325 17.98 0.36 3.08
CA LYS A 325 17.25 1.57 2.68
C LYS A 325 17.00 1.65 1.17
N GLY A 326 16.99 2.85 0.61
CA GLY A 326 16.68 3.11 -0.79
C GLY A 326 15.22 3.46 -1.02
N VAL A 327 14.80 3.40 -2.26
CA VAL A 327 13.43 3.71 -2.69
C VAL A 327 12.88 2.62 -3.59
N LEU A 328 11.59 2.42 -3.53
CA LEU A 328 10.82 1.64 -4.49
C LEU A 328 10.11 2.63 -5.42
N LEU A 329 10.54 2.68 -6.66
CA LEU A 329 9.90 3.44 -7.74
C LEU A 329 8.82 2.58 -8.37
N THR A 330 7.65 3.14 -8.60
CA THR A 330 6.50 2.43 -9.15
C THR A 330 5.90 3.15 -10.33
N ALA A 331 5.44 2.38 -11.31
CA ALA A 331 4.64 2.87 -12.42
C ALA A 331 3.34 2.06 -12.48
N SER A 332 2.21 2.74 -12.53
CA SER A 332 0.89 2.12 -12.51
C SER A 332 -0.08 2.87 -13.42
N GLY A 333 -1.16 2.22 -13.82
CA GLY A 333 -2.31 2.82 -14.45
C GLY A 333 -3.57 2.52 -13.65
N GLN A 334 -4.71 2.74 -14.28
CA GLN A 334 -6.02 2.40 -13.72
C GLN A 334 -6.82 1.61 -14.74
N ASP A 335 -7.37 0.46 -14.35
CA ASP A 335 -8.14 -0.40 -15.23
C ASP A 335 -9.53 0.15 -15.58
N ALA A 336 -10.27 -0.57 -16.41
CA ALA A 336 -11.62 -0.21 -16.81
C ALA A 336 -12.60 -0.06 -15.63
N ASN A 337 -12.37 -0.78 -14.53
CA ASN A 337 -13.17 -0.75 -13.31
C ASN A 337 -12.56 0.13 -12.21
N PHE A 338 -11.82 1.17 -12.60
CA PHE A 338 -11.15 2.16 -11.74
C PHE A 338 -10.20 1.59 -10.69
N GLN A 339 -9.77 0.33 -10.81
CA GLN A 339 -8.82 -0.29 -9.89
C GLN A 339 -7.37 -0.01 -10.31
N VAL A 340 -6.47 0.01 -9.33
CA VAL A 340 -5.03 0.16 -9.57
C VAL A 340 -4.53 -0.94 -10.51
N PHE A 341 -3.88 -0.58 -11.61
CA PHE A 341 -3.23 -1.50 -12.53
C PHE A 341 -1.71 -1.33 -12.47
N PRO A 342 -0.98 -2.16 -11.74
CA PRO A 342 0.47 -2.05 -11.62
C PRO A 342 1.17 -2.47 -12.92
N LEU A 343 2.14 -1.65 -13.36
CA LEU A 343 2.92 -1.91 -14.57
C LEU A 343 4.35 -2.31 -14.26
N ALA A 344 5.08 -1.50 -13.52
CA ALA A 344 6.51 -1.70 -13.29
C ALA A 344 6.96 -1.24 -11.90
N TYR A 345 8.07 -1.83 -11.45
CA TYR A 345 8.69 -1.58 -10.17
C TYR A 345 10.21 -1.46 -10.34
N ALA A 346 10.83 -0.61 -9.55
CA ALA A 346 12.28 -0.60 -9.43
C ALA A 346 12.72 -0.31 -8.00
N VAL A 347 13.79 -0.99 -7.58
CA VAL A 347 14.52 -0.67 -6.35
C VAL A 347 15.75 0.15 -6.73
N ALA A 348 15.91 1.31 -6.11
CA ALA A 348 17.01 2.23 -6.35
C ALA A 348 17.56 2.81 -5.03
N ASP A 349 18.70 3.49 -5.11
CA ASP A 349 19.37 4.15 -3.97
C ASP A 349 18.59 5.34 -3.41
N GLY A 350 17.93 6.11 -4.28
CA GLY A 350 17.20 7.31 -3.93
C GLY A 350 16.36 7.85 -5.08
N GLU A 351 15.63 8.94 -4.83
CA GLU A 351 14.89 9.69 -5.83
C GLU A 351 15.78 10.80 -6.41
N ASN A 352 16.73 10.45 -7.26
CA ASN A 352 17.70 11.34 -7.92
C ASN A 352 17.53 11.36 -9.45
N ASP A 353 18.33 12.17 -10.14
CA ASP A 353 18.24 12.34 -11.59
C ASP A 353 18.57 11.02 -12.32
N GLU A 354 19.58 10.27 -11.83
CA GLU A 354 20.02 9.00 -12.42
C GLU A 354 18.97 7.90 -12.26
N SER A 355 18.45 7.71 -11.04
CA SER A 355 17.49 6.65 -10.74
C SER A 355 16.16 6.85 -11.48
N TRP A 356 15.65 8.11 -11.55
CA TRP A 356 14.44 8.41 -12.30
C TRP A 356 14.66 8.28 -13.81
N HIS A 357 15.79 8.72 -14.33
CA HIS A 357 16.12 8.55 -15.75
C HIS A 357 16.21 7.06 -16.12
N TRP A 358 16.95 6.29 -15.35
CA TRP A 358 17.08 4.84 -15.54
C TRP A 358 15.74 4.12 -15.49
N PHE A 359 14.93 4.41 -14.48
CA PHE A 359 13.61 3.80 -14.33
C PHE A 359 12.69 4.10 -15.52
N LEU A 360 12.56 5.39 -15.88
CA LEU A 360 11.70 5.78 -16.99
C LEU A 360 12.20 5.23 -18.33
N ALA A 361 13.51 5.14 -18.55
CA ALA A 361 14.08 4.51 -19.73
C ALA A 361 13.74 3.00 -19.85
N LYS A 362 13.66 2.28 -18.70
CA LYS A 362 13.16 0.89 -18.69
C LYS A 362 11.67 0.84 -18.96
N VAL A 363 10.88 1.78 -18.43
CA VAL A 363 9.43 1.88 -18.69
C VAL A 363 9.17 2.21 -20.16
N GLU A 364 9.93 3.09 -20.80
CA GLU A 364 9.77 3.45 -22.21
C GLU A 364 9.95 2.24 -23.14
N ARG A 365 10.85 1.32 -22.81
CA ARG A 365 11.03 0.07 -23.58
C ARG A 365 9.82 -0.85 -23.58
N ILE A 366 8.93 -0.73 -22.60
CA ILE A 366 7.72 -1.57 -22.46
C ILE A 366 6.43 -0.85 -22.88
N ILE A 367 6.42 0.49 -22.81
CA ILE A 367 5.33 1.34 -23.30
C ILE A 367 5.93 2.50 -24.11
N ALA A 368 5.55 2.59 -25.39
CA ALA A 368 6.09 3.62 -26.29
C ALA A 368 5.64 5.03 -25.89
N ASP A 369 6.55 6.02 -26.06
CA ASP A 369 6.21 7.44 -25.93
C ASP A 369 5.23 7.88 -27.04
N SER A 370 4.16 8.57 -26.64
CA SER A 370 3.17 9.09 -27.57
C SER A 370 2.43 10.31 -27.04
N ASN A 371 1.85 11.10 -27.94
CA ASN A 371 0.98 12.23 -27.58
C ASN A 371 -0.34 11.80 -26.88
N ALA A 372 -0.73 10.54 -26.97
CA ALA A 372 -1.89 10.01 -26.24
C ALA A 372 -1.58 9.71 -24.77
N LEU A 373 -0.29 9.50 -24.42
CA LEU A 373 0.13 9.14 -23.08
C LEU A 373 0.14 10.38 -22.18
N THR A 374 -0.44 10.23 -21.01
CA THR A 374 -0.35 11.21 -19.92
C THR A 374 0.43 10.57 -18.74
N ILE A 375 1.43 11.28 -18.23
CA ILE A 375 2.17 10.88 -17.04
C ILE A 375 1.74 11.78 -15.88
N ILE A 376 1.25 11.19 -14.80
CA ILE A 376 0.84 11.88 -13.58
C ILE A 376 1.84 11.57 -12.48
N SER A 377 2.34 12.61 -11.83
CA SER A 377 3.26 12.48 -10.71
C SER A 377 3.16 13.67 -9.75
N ASP A 378 3.90 13.61 -8.66
CA ASP A 378 4.26 14.79 -7.92
C ASP A 378 5.16 15.72 -8.75
N ARG A 379 5.65 16.82 -8.17
CA ARG A 379 6.51 17.78 -8.84
C ARG A 379 7.99 17.59 -8.48
N ASN A 380 8.43 16.33 -8.34
CA ASN A 380 9.84 16.01 -8.15
C ASN A 380 10.64 16.46 -9.37
N ASN A 381 11.66 17.31 -9.17
CA ASN A 381 12.43 17.89 -10.26
C ASN A 381 13.19 16.83 -11.06
N SER A 382 13.74 15.82 -10.40
CA SER A 382 14.49 14.73 -11.05
C SER A 382 13.56 13.90 -11.95
N LEU A 383 12.35 13.60 -11.48
CA LEU A 383 11.34 12.92 -12.29
C LEU A 383 10.92 13.77 -13.49
N LEU A 384 10.70 15.07 -13.30
CA LEU A 384 10.32 15.97 -14.40
C LEU A 384 11.40 16.07 -15.49
N LYS A 385 12.68 16.15 -15.10
CA LYS A 385 13.81 16.12 -16.03
C LYS A 385 13.87 14.79 -16.78
N ALA A 386 13.78 13.67 -16.07
CA ALA A 386 13.79 12.36 -16.67
C ALA A 386 12.62 12.17 -17.65
N LYS A 387 11.41 12.63 -17.30
CA LYS A 387 10.24 12.62 -18.19
C LYS A 387 10.48 13.42 -19.47
N GLN A 388 11.08 14.61 -19.38
CA GLN A 388 11.36 15.45 -20.56
C GLN A 388 12.31 14.77 -21.55
N ILE A 389 13.28 14.01 -21.04
CA ILE A 389 14.29 13.31 -21.85
C ILE A 389 13.70 12.02 -22.44
N VAL A 390 13.05 11.20 -21.61
CA VAL A 390 12.64 9.84 -21.98
C VAL A 390 11.26 9.81 -22.65
N PHE A 391 10.34 10.66 -22.23
CA PHE A 391 8.96 10.73 -22.75
C PHE A 391 8.63 12.14 -23.25
N PRO A 392 9.34 12.68 -24.26
CA PRO A 392 9.12 14.04 -24.73
C PRO A 392 7.72 14.31 -25.25
N LYS A 393 7.06 13.33 -25.90
CA LYS A 393 5.72 13.45 -26.48
C LYS A 393 4.61 13.35 -25.44
N ALA A 394 4.77 12.53 -24.41
CA ALA A 394 3.76 12.34 -23.36
C ALA A 394 3.47 13.66 -22.63
N HIS A 395 2.20 13.87 -22.28
CA HIS A 395 1.80 15.00 -21.46
C HIS A 395 2.12 14.77 -19.99
N HIS A 396 2.51 15.82 -19.24
CA HIS A 396 2.71 15.72 -17.79
C HIS A 396 1.60 16.43 -17.02
N GLY A 397 0.91 15.68 -16.15
CA GLY A 397 -0.08 16.17 -15.20
C GLY A 397 0.46 16.18 -13.77
N ALA A 398 0.46 17.36 -13.15
CA ALA A 398 0.81 17.47 -11.73
C ALA A 398 -0.32 16.94 -10.84
N CYS A 399 0.01 16.21 -9.79
CA CYS A 399 -0.93 15.73 -8.79
C CYS A 399 -1.52 16.91 -8.02
N ILE A 400 -2.85 17.03 -8.04
CA ILE A 400 -3.54 18.14 -7.39
C ILE A 400 -3.45 18.08 -5.86
N VAL A 401 -3.42 16.88 -5.28
CA VAL A 401 -3.29 16.70 -3.82
C VAL A 401 -1.99 17.31 -3.31
N HIS A 402 -0.86 17.08 -3.99
CA HIS A 402 0.41 17.69 -3.61
C HIS A 402 0.40 19.21 -3.76
N ILE A 403 -0.31 19.73 -4.76
CA ILE A 403 -0.48 21.19 -4.91
C ILE A 403 -1.31 21.75 -3.78
N MET A 404 -2.44 21.12 -3.42
CA MET A 404 -3.31 21.54 -2.32
C MET A 404 -2.57 21.49 -0.97
N ARG A 405 -1.82 20.41 -0.69
CA ARG A 405 -0.96 20.30 0.51
C ARG A 405 0.05 21.44 0.58
N ASN A 406 0.67 21.80 -0.55
CA ASN A 406 1.60 22.94 -0.63
C ASN A 406 0.89 24.29 -0.42
N VAL A 407 -0.34 24.46 -0.94
CA VAL A 407 -1.16 25.66 -0.70
C VAL A 407 -1.47 25.80 0.79
N VAL A 408 -1.96 24.75 1.45
CA VAL A 408 -2.21 24.77 2.90
C VAL A 408 -0.91 25.04 3.67
N SER A 409 0.18 24.38 3.30
CA SER A 409 1.48 24.57 3.97
C SER A 409 2.00 26.01 3.86
N ARG A 410 1.89 26.60 2.65
CA ARG A 410 2.45 27.92 2.34
C ARG A 410 1.57 29.07 2.85
N PHE A 411 0.26 28.96 2.62
CA PHE A 411 -0.67 30.05 2.88
C PHE A 411 -1.46 29.88 4.19
N LYS A 412 -1.33 28.72 4.86
CA LYS A 412 -2.00 28.40 6.14
C LYS A 412 -3.53 28.53 6.10
N ASN A 413 -4.12 28.33 4.93
CA ASN A 413 -5.54 28.46 4.69
C ASN A 413 -6.08 27.22 3.96
N LYS A 414 -6.92 26.43 4.64
CA LYS A 414 -7.58 25.25 4.09
C LYS A 414 -8.66 25.62 3.06
N GLY A 415 -9.34 26.75 3.23
CA GLY A 415 -10.34 27.26 2.28
C GLY A 415 -9.77 27.50 0.89
N LEU A 416 -8.52 28.00 0.79
CA LEU A 416 -7.83 28.14 -0.49
C LEU A 416 -7.64 26.77 -1.18
N ALA A 417 -7.33 25.72 -0.43
CA ALA A 417 -7.17 24.38 -1.01
C ALA A 417 -8.48 23.84 -1.60
N LYS A 418 -9.64 24.11 -0.94
CA LYS A 418 -10.97 23.77 -1.47
C LYS A 418 -11.24 24.51 -2.79
N MET A 419 -10.95 25.82 -2.84
CA MET A 419 -11.08 26.60 -4.07
C MET A 419 -10.18 26.09 -5.20
N VAL A 420 -8.94 25.70 -4.87
CA VAL A 420 -7.99 25.11 -5.84
C VAL A 420 -8.53 23.77 -6.37
N CYS A 421 -9.10 22.96 -5.49
CA CYS A 421 -9.77 21.71 -5.89
C CYS A 421 -10.90 21.99 -6.88
N ALA A 422 -11.82 22.89 -6.55
CA ALA A 422 -12.95 23.25 -7.41
C ALA A 422 -12.48 23.76 -8.79
N ALA A 423 -11.43 24.61 -8.83
CA ALA A 423 -10.86 25.06 -10.07
C ALA A 423 -10.23 23.92 -10.88
N ALA A 424 -9.44 23.04 -10.24
CA ALA A 424 -8.76 21.93 -10.90
C ALA A 424 -9.75 20.95 -11.56
N PHE A 425 -10.87 20.66 -10.90
CA PHE A 425 -11.90 19.72 -11.36
C PHE A 425 -12.90 20.32 -12.34
N SER A 426 -12.87 21.62 -12.58
CA SER A 426 -13.76 22.29 -13.55
C SER A 426 -13.63 21.70 -14.95
N TYR A 427 -14.76 21.37 -15.57
CA TYR A 427 -14.78 20.86 -16.95
C TYR A 427 -14.78 21.97 -17.99
N ARG A 428 -15.44 23.10 -17.69
CA ARG A 428 -15.57 24.23 -18.61
C ARG A 428 -14.58 25.32 -18.25
N ARG A 429 -14.11 26.04 -19.26
CA ARG A 429 -13.24 27.21 -19.06
C ARG A 429 -13.90 28.31 -18.22
N LYS A 430 -15.22 28.51 -18.40
CA LYS A 430 -15.96 29.46 -17.59
C LYS A 430 -15.91 29.12 -16.12
N ASP A 431 -16.28 27.86 -15.77
CA ASP A 431 -16.30 27.38 -14.38
C ASP A 431 -14.91 27.46 -13.75
N PHE A 432 -13.86 27.12 -14.51
CA PHE A 432 -12.48 27.29 -14.05
C PHE A 432 -12.17 28.75 -13.76
N ASN A 433 -12.48 29.67 -14.70
CA ASN A 433 -12.17 31.09 -14.55
C ASN A 433 -12.91 31.70 -13.38
N ASP A 434 -14.18 31.32 -13.16
CA ASP A 434 -15.00 31.78 -12.02
C ASP A 434 -14.36 31.31 -10.70
N ASN A 435 -14.02 30.02 -10.59
CA ASN A 435 -13.37 29.48 -9.41
C ASN A 435 -11.96 30.03 -9.19
N PHE A 436 -11.18 30.21 -10.25
CA PHE A 436 -9.85 30.81 -10.15
C PHE A 436 -9.91 32.31 -9.80
N GLY A 437 -10.95 33.00 -10.24
CA GLY A 437 -11.25 34.37 -9.83
C GLY A 437 -11.48 34.50 -8.31
N LYS A 438 -12.22 33.56 -7.72
CA LYS A 438 -12.40 33.46 -6.25
C LYS A 438 -11.05 33.27 -5.53
N ILE A 439 -10.17 32.41 -6.06
CA ILE A 439 -8.81 32.24 -5.49
C ILE A 439 -8.03 33.55 -5.54
N ARG A 440 -8.09 34.27 -6.67
CA ARG A 440 -7.38 35.53 -6.85
C ARG A 440 -7.88 36.62 -5.90
N GLN A 441 -9.20 36.67 -5.68
CA GLN A 441 -9.82 37.60 -4.72
C GLN A 441 -9.42 37.25 -3.27
N ALA A 442 -9.42 35.95 -2.91
CA ALA A 442 -9.07 35.51 -1.57
C ALA A 442 -7.55 35.63 -1.29
N SER A 443 -6.71 35.39 -2.29
CA SER A 443 -5.24 35.49 -2.17
C SER A 443 -4.57 35.63 -3.53
N ALA A 444 -4.20 36.86 -3.90
CA ALA A 444 -3.44 37.12 -5.13
C ALA A 444 -2.09 36.36 -5.16
N ALA A 445 -1.44 36.18 -4.00
CA ALA A 445 -0.21 35.42 -3.88
C ALA A 445 -0.40 33.92 -4.16
N CYS A 446 -1.54 33.33 -3.74
CA CYS A 446 -1.89 31.96 -4.06
C CYS A 446 -2.18 31.80 -5.56
N ALA A 447 -2.95 32.72 -6.16
CA ALA A 447 -3.23 32.71 -7.58
C ALA A 447 -1.92 32.77 -8.40
N LYS A 448 -1.01 33.69 -8.05
CA LYS A 448 0.32 33.81 -8.68
C LYS A 448 1.11 32.51 -8.57
N TYR A 449 1.16 31.88 -7.39
CA TYR A 449 1.82 30.59 -7.19
C TYR A 449 1.27 29.48 -8.11
N LEU A 450 -0.06 29.43 -8.30
CA LEU A 450 -0.71 28.44 -9.17
C LEU A 450 -0.47 28.74 -10.66
N GLU A 451 -0.41 30.02 -11.03
CA GLU A 451 -0.02 30.46 -12.38
C GLU A 451 1.45 30.09 -12.70
N ASP A 452 2.36 30.28 -11.75
CA ASP A 452 3.78 29.91 -11.89
C ASP A 452 3.98 28.38 -12.05
N ILE A 453 3.12 27.54 -11.47
CA ILE A 453 3.08 26.10 -11.76
C ILE A 453 2.68 25.85 -13.22
N GLY A 454 1.83 26.68 -13.77
CA GLY A 454 1.22 26.55 -15.08
C GLY A 454 -0.13 25.83 -15.04
N THR A 455 -1.21 26.56 -15.30
CA THR A 455 -2.59 26.04 -15.21
C THR A 455 -2.85 24.81 -16.06
N ALA A 456 -2.19 24.71 -17.21
CA ALA A 456 -2.24 23.55 -18.09
C ALA A 456 -1.68 22.25 -17.46
N LYS A 457 -0.89 22.33 -16.39
CA LYS A 457 -0.29 21.14 -15.76
C LYS A 457 -1.19 20.54 -14.69
N TRP A 458 -2.08 21.34 -14.06
CA TRP A 458 -2.85 20.88 -12.91
C TRP A 458 -4.37 20.96 -13.09
N SER A 459 -4.89 21.80 -13.99
CA SER A 459 -6.32 21.88 -14.24
C SER A 459 -6.79 20.87 -15.28
N ARG A 460 -8.01 20.36 -15.17
CA ARG A 460 -8.62 19.51 -16.18
C ARG A 460 -8.88 20.26 -17.48
N THR A 461 -9.44 21.46 -17.36
CA THR A 461 -9.92 22.28 -18.47
C THR A 461 -8.84 22.70 -19.46
N TYR A 462 -7.65 23.02 -18.98
CA TYR A 462 -6.54 23.51 -19.81
C TYR A 462 -5.48 22.45 -20.12
N PHE A 463 -5.65 21.24 -19.61
CA PHE A 463 -4.70 20.15 -19.85
C PHE A 463 -4.70 19.74 -21.33
N PRO A 464 -3.54 19.70 -22.00
CA PRO A 464 -3.47 19.47 -23.45
C PRO A 464 -3.78 18.03 -23.87
N GLY A 465 -3.57 17.06 -22.98
CA GLY A 465 -3.86 15.64 -23.20
C GLY A 465 -5.19 15.21 -22.61
N ASN A 466 -5.34 13.91 -22.34
CA ASN A 466 -6.49 13.38 -21.63
C ASN A 466 -6.06 12.77 -20.28
N ARG A 467 -6.64 13.30 -19.20
CA ARG A 467 -6.43 12.77 -17.83
C ARG A 467 -7.58 11.89 -17.37
N TYR A 468 -8.64 11.81 -18.13
CA TYR A 468 -9.88 11.13 -17.75
C TYR A 468 -10.37 11.62 -16.37
N ASN A 469 -10.55 10.70 -15.43
CA ASN A 469 -10.86 11.01 -14.04
C ASN A 469 -9.61 11.29 -13.17
N LEU A 470 -8.40 11.07 -13.68
CA LEU A 470 -7.17 11.03 -12.89
C LEU A 470 -6.51 12.42 -12.77
N LEU A 471 -6.74 13.14 -11.69
CA LEU A 471 -6.06 14.39 -11.36
C LEU A 471 -5.04 14.23 -10.22
N THR A 472 -4.92 13.04 -9.67
CA THR A 472 -4.12 12.74 -8.49
C THR A 472 -3.21 11.55 -8.71
N SER A 473 -2.23 11.37 -7.84
CA SER A 473 -1.41 10.17 -7.72
C SER A 473 -1.99 9.12 -6.74
N ASN A 474 -3.26 9.24 -6.33
CA ASN A 474 -3.87 8.32 -5.36
C ASN A 474 -3.76 6.85 -5.77
N VAL A 475 -3.82 6.55 -7.06
CA VAL A 475 -3.60 5.19 -7.58
C VAL A 475 -2.23 4.65 -7.18
N ALA A 476 -1.17 5.47 -7.26
CA ALA A 476 0.15 5.08 -6.81
C ALA A 476 0.23 5.03 -5.27
N GLU A 477 -0.43 5.93 -4.56
CA GLU A 477 -0.52 5.88 -3.09
C GLU A 477 -1.21 4.59 -2.62
N GLN A 478 -2.29 4.14 -3.28
CA GLN A 478 -2.93 2.85 -3.02
C GLN A 478 -1.99 1.68 -3.27
N LEU A 479 -1.20 1.70 -4.36
CA LEU A 479 -0.19 0.70 -4.63
C LEU A 479 0.89 0.68 -3.54
N ASN A 480 1.38 1.85 -3.15
CA ASN A 480 2.38 1.99 -2.09
C ASN A 480 1.87 1.51 -0.73
N ASN A 481 0.57 1.69 -0.44
CA ASN A 481 -0.06 1.16 0.77
C ASN A 481 -0.16 -0.36 0.73
N ALA A 482 -0.53 -0.95 -0.41
CA ALA A 482 -0.53 -2.41 -0.58
C ALA A 482 0.87 -3.03 -0.39
N LEU A 483 1.92 -2.28 -0.72
CA LEU A 483 3.32 -2.68 -0.58
C LEU A 483 3.94 -2.30 0.77
N SER A 484 3.22 -1.61 1.64
CA SER A 484 3.75 -1.07 2.91
C SER A 484 4.40 -2.14 3.79
N LYS A 485 3.80 -3.33 3.82
CA LYS A 485 4.27 -4.48 4.60
C LYS A 485 5.62 -5.04 4.12
N SER A 486 5.88 -5.00 2.81
CA SER A 486 7.10 -5.57 2.21
C SER A 486 8.28 -4.60 2.12
N ARG A 487 8.07 -3.30 2.41
CA ARG A 487 9.14 -2.28 2.30
C ARG A 487 10.30 -2.47 3.27
N ALA A 488 10.14 -3.30 4.30
CA ALA A 488 11.21 -3.65 5.25
C ALA A 488 11.92 -4.96 4.89
N SER A 489 11.39 -5.72 3.94
CA SER A 489 11.90 -7.05 3.56
C SER A 489 13.21 -6.95 2.77
N PRO A 490 14.02 -8.04 2.74
CA PRO A 490 15.10 -8.21 1.77
C PRO A 490 14.61 -8.05 0.32
N VAL A 491 15.51 -7.72 -0.61
CA VAL A 491 15.14 -7.31 -1.98
C VAL A 491 14.41 -8.41 -2.77
N VAL A 492 14.83 -9.67 -2.66
CA VAL A 492 14.14 -10.80 -3.33
C VAL A 492 12.77 -11.00 -2.71
N GLU A 493 12.65 -11.00 -1.38
CA GLU A 493 11.36 -11.16 -0.71
C GLU A 493 10.38 -10.01 -1.03
N LEU A 494 10.88 -8.79 -1.24
CA LEU A 494 10.07 -7.67 -1.74
C LEU A 494 9.50 -7.99 -3.13
N PHE A 495 10.31 -8.49 -4.07
CA PHE A 495 9.84 -8.86 -5.42
C PHE A 495 8.93 -10.09 -5.40
N MET A 496 9.19 -11.08 -4.54
CA MET A 496 8.30 -12.22 -4.31
C MET A 496 6.94 -11.78 -3.75
N PHE A 497 6.93 -10.82 -2.83
CA PHE A 497 5.69 -10.23 -2.33
C PHE A 497 4.90 -9.55 -3.46
N ILE A 498 5.57 -8.77 -4.30
CA ILE A 498 4.95 -8.13 -5.48
C ILE A 498 4.36 -9.20 -6.41
N GLN A 499 5.10 -10.25 -6.71
CA GLN A 499 4.64 -11.37 -7.53
C GLN A 499 3.38 -12.02 -6.94
N ARG A 500 3.41 -12.42 -5.66
CA ARG A 500 2.26 -13.03 -4.97
C ARG A 500 1.04 -12.11 -4.94
N MET A 501 1.24 -10.81 -4.71
CA MET A 501 0.18 -9.79 -4.75
C MET A 501 -0.45 -9.71 -6.15
N LEU A 502 0.37 -9.61 -7.20
CA LEU A 502 -0.12 -9.51 -8.56
C LEU A 502 -0.79 -10.79 -9.04
N THR A 503 -0.28 -11.97 -8.68
CA THR A 503 -0.91 -13.26 -8.97
C THR A 503 -2.35 -13.28 -8.45
N ARG A 504 -2.56 -12.88 -7.19
CA ARG A 504 -3.89 -12.78 -6.56
C ARG A 504 -4.77 -11.74 -7.25
N TRP A 505 -4.25 -10.54 -7.51
CA TRP A 505 -5.03 -9.46 -8.13
C TRP A 505 -5.47 -9.82 -9.55
N PHE A 506 -4.57 -10.36 -10.37
CA PHE A 506 -4.91 -10.77 -11.74
C PHE A 506 -5.94 -11.90 -11.75
N SER A 507 -5.79 -12.89 -10.89
CA SER A 507 -6.73 -14.00 -10.75
C SER A 507 -8.13 -13.50 -10.33
N ALA A 508 -8.23 -12.74 -9.25
CA ALA A 508 -9.50 -12.23 -8.73
C ALA A 508 -10.22 -11.34 -9.76
N ARG A 509 -9.48 -10.42 -10.40
CA ARG A 509 -10.06 -9.50 -11.39
C ARG A 509 -10.45 -10.19 -12.70
N ARG A 510 -9.70 -11.21 -13.12
CA ARG A 510 -10.08 -12.07 -14.26
C ARG A 510 -11.41 -12.74 -13.99
N THR A 511 -11.59 -13.32 -12.82
CA THR A 511 -12.85 -13.96 -12.44
C THR A 511 -13.99 -12.96 -12.32
N LYS A 512 -13.75 -11.81 -11.68
CA LYS A 512 -14.77 -10.76 -11.56
C LYS A 512 -15.22 -10.29 -12.95
N SER A 513 -14.28 -10.02 -13.85
CA SER A 513 -14.59 -9.58 -15.22
C SER A 513 -15.30 -10.66 -16.05
N ALA A 514 -14.94 -11.94 -15.91
CA ALA A 514 -15.58 -13.05 -16.61
C ALA A 514 -17.05 -13.24 -16.21
N LYS A 515 -17.37 -13.05 -14.93
CA LYS A 515 -18.73 -13.15 -14.38
C LYS A 515 -19.63 -11.99 -14.78
N HIS A 516 -19.06 -10.83 -15.07
CA HIS A 516 -19.84 -9.63 -15.38
C HIS A 516 -20.47 -9.74 -16.78
N ARG A 517 -21.77 -9.37 -16.89
CA ARG A 517 -22.58 -9.46 -18.12
C ARG A 517 -22.90 -8.11 -18.76
N GLY A 518 -22.68 -6.99 -18.03
CA GLY A 518 -22.91 -5.64 -18.55
C GLY A 518 -22.00 -5.32 -19.74
N ALA A 519 -22.38 -4.35 -20.55
CA ALA A 519 -21.59 -3.89 -21.71
C ALA A 519 -20.33 -3.14 -21.28
N VAL A 520 -20.40 -2.43 -20.16
CA VAL A 520 -19.31 -1.70 -19.52
C VAL A 520 -19.09 -2.24 -18.12
N THR A 521 -18.02 -1.83 -17.45
CA THR A 521 -17.68 -2.34 -16.11
C THR A 521 -18.64 -1.83 -15.03
N PRO A 522 -18.79 -2.52 -13.89
CA PRO A 522 -19.71 -2.12 -12.82
C PRO A 522 -19.55 -0.66 -12.37
N GLU A 523 -18.32 -0.24 -12.09
CA GLU A 523 -18.05 1.14 -11.65
C GLU A 523 -18.44 2.17 -12.72
N VAL A 524 -18.33 1.83 -14.00
CA VAL A 524 -18.75 2.71 -15.10
C VAL A 524 -20.28 2.70 -15.24
N GLU A 525 -20.94 1.59 -14.97
CA GLU A 525 -22.42 1.52 -14.90
C GLU A 525 -22.94 2.44 -13.78
N ASP A 526 -22.29 2.48 -12.62
CA ASP A 526 -22.65 3.36 -11.52
C ASP A 526 -22.48 4.86 -11.88
N VAL A 527 -21.39 5.20 -12.59
CA VAL A 527 -21.24 6.56 -13.16
C VAL A 527 -22.36 6.88 -14.12
N MET A 528 -22.71 5.95 -15.01
CA MET A 528 -23.79 6.13 -15.97
C MET A 528 -25.13 6.39 -15.26
N GLN A 529 -25.47 5.57 -14.27
CA GLN A 529 -26.69 5.74 -13.48
C GLN A 529 -26.73 7.10 -12.78
N THR A 530 -25.59 7.54 -12.29
CA THR A 530 -25.44 8.86 -11.68
C THR A 530 -25.70 9.98 -12.70
N HIS A 531 -25.08 9.87 -13.89
CA HIS A 531 -25.32 10.86 -14.95
C HIS A 531 -26.79 10.91 -15.42
N ILE A 532 -27.49 9.76 -15.48
CA ILE A 532 -28.93 9.70 -15.76
C ILE A 532 -29.72 10.45 -14.69
N ARG A 533 -29.43 10.18 -13.42
CA ARG A 533 -30.11 10.85 -12.29
C ARG A 533 -29.97 12.38 -12.36
N LEU A 534 -28.79 12.88 -12.68
CA LEU A 534 -28.48 14.31 -12.77
C LEU A 534 -29.24 15.04 -13.89
N THR A 535 -29.69 14.36 -14.91
CA THR A 535 -30.42 14.94 -16.06
C THR A 535 -31.91 14.62 -16.04
N LYS A 536 -32.40 13.97 -14.99
CA LYS A 536 -33.82 13.64 -14.85
C LYS A 536 -34.65 14.94 -14.90
N GLY A 537 -35.71 14.94 -15.72
CA GLY A 537 -36.59 16.09 -15.92
C GLY A 537 -36.08 17.16 -16.90
N SER A 538 -34.88 16.98 -17.47
CA SER A 538 -34.39 17.85 -18.55
C SER A 538 -35.23 17.68 -19.83
N LYS A 539 -35.41 18.78 -20.58
CA LYS A 539 -36.13 18.77 -21.90
C LYS A 539 -35.10 18.64 -23.03
N ILE A 540 -35.45 17.83 -24.02
CA ILE A 540 -34.61 17.63 -25.19
C ILE A 540 -35.29 18.20 -26.45
N SER A 541 -34.50 18.80 -27.34
CA SER A 541 -34.91 19.29 -28.64
C SER A 541 -33.93 18.82 -29.71
N ASN A 542 -34.43 18.33 -30.82
CA ASN A 542 -33.60 17.88 -31.94
C ASN A 542 -33.05 19.12 -32.70
N ILE A 543 -31.77 19.09 -33.09
CA ILE A 543 -31.15 20.05 -33.98
C ILE A 543 -30.84 19.41 -35.34
N THR A 544 -30.24 18.22 -35.32
CA THR A 544 -29.96 17.35 -36.47
C THR A 544 -30.15 15.89 -36.08
N SER A 545 -30.01 14.96 -37.03
CA SER A 545 -30.13 13.52 -36.74
C SER A 545 -29.22 13.02 -35.59
N TRP A 546 -28.10 13.72 -35.35
CA TRP A 546 -27.11 13.34 -34.34
C TRP A 546 -26.78 14.43 -33.31
N SER A 547 -27.42 15.60 -33.44
CA SER A 547 -27.16 16.74 -32.57
C SER A 547 -28.43 17.18 -31.85
N TYR A 548 -28.34 17.40 -30.55
CA TYR A 548 -29.49 17.68 -29.67
C TYR A 548 -29.17 18.83 -28.73
N GLN A 549 -30.19 19.59 -28.41
CA GLN A 549 -30.14 20.59 -27.35
C GLN A 549 -30.88 20.03 -26.11
N VAL A 550 -30.19 20.00 -25.00
CA VAL A 550 -30.76 19.56 -23.71
C VAL A 550 -30.83 20.75 -22.77
N LYS A 551 -32.06 21.11 -22.37
CA LYS A 551 -32.31 22.15 -21.38
C LYS A 551 -32.58 21.49 -20.04
N GLY A 552 -31.69 21.74 -19.09
CA GLY A 552 -31.81 21.25 -17.70
C GLY A 552 -32.94 21.95 -16.95
N VAL A 553 -33.36 21.36 -15.83
CA VAL A 553 -34.43 21.83 -14.97
C VAL A 553 -34.18 23.28 -14.51
N PHE A 554 -32.93 23.63 -14.27
CA PHE A 554 -32.51 24.99 -13.85
C PHE A 554 -32.27 25.97 -15.03
N GLY A 555 -32.76 25.64 -16.22
CA GLY A 555 -32.69 26.50 -17.39
C GLY A 555 -31.39 26.50 -18.18
N HIS A 556 -30.34 25.82 -17.69
CA HIS A 556 -29.06 25.68 -18.44
C HIS A 556 -29.25 24.81 -19.67
N THR A 557 -28.70 25.27 -20.79
CA THR A 557 -28.80 24.56 -22.06
C THR A 557 -27.43 24.01 -22.44
N ASN A 558 -27.41 22.73 -22.87
CA ASN A 558 -26.24 22.07 -23.41
C ASN A 558 -26.55 21.46 -24.77
N THR A 559 -25.59 21.57 -25.67
CA THR A 559 -25.64 20.92 -27.00
C THR A 559 -24.78 19.68 -26.99
N VAL A 560 -25.35 18.59 -27.48
CA VAL A 560 -24.71 17.27 -27.58
C VAL A 560 -24.64 16.86 -29.04
N SER A 561 -23.49 16.31 -29.47
CA SER A 561 -23.30 15.59 -30.72
C SER A 561 -22.95 14.15 -30.37
N LEU A 562 -23.83 13.21 -30.70
CA LEU A 562 -23.67 11.79 -30.38
C LEU A 562 -22.63 11.13 -31.29
N ASP A 563 -22.56 11.50 -32.55
CA ASP A 563 -21.59 11.01 -33.55
C ASP A 563 -20.18 11.39 -33.19
N ASN A 564 -19.94 12.66 -32.81
CA ASN A 564 -18.64 13.15 -32.40
C ASN A 564 -18.28 12.86 -30.93
N LYS A 565 -19.23 12.32 -30.16
CA LYS A 565 -19.11 12.02 -28.72
C LYS A 565 -18.67 13.26 -27.92
N VAL A 566 -19.30 14.40 -28.17
CA VAL A 566 -19.01 15.67 -27.48
C VAL A 566 -20.28 16.31 -26.92
N CYS A 567 -20.11 17.04 -25.83
CA CYS A 567 -21.14 17.86 -25.20
C CYS A 567 -20.55 19.18 -24.71
N THR A 568 -21.29 20.27 -24.83
CA THR A 568 -20.87 21.59 -24.31
C THR A 568 -20.62 21.60 -22.81
N CYS A 569 -21.15 20.60 -22.06
CA CYS A 569 -20.79 20.42 -20.64
C CYS A 569 -19.33 19.92 -20.44
N GLN A 570 -18.64 19.48 -21.47
CA GLN A 570 -17.27 18.97 -21.50
C GLN A 570 -17.04 17.64 -20.76
N VAL A 571 -18.00 17.10 -20.02
CA VAL A 571 -17.85 15.84 -19.27
C VAL A 571 -17.59 14.68 -20.21
N PHE A 572 -18.36 14.55 -21.30
CA PHE A 572 -18.31 13.43 -22.22
C PHE A 572 -16.93 13.24 -22.84
N GLN A 573 -16.37 14.30 -23.44
CA GLN A 573 -15.09 14.22 -24.11
C GLN A 573 -13.89 14.07 -23.17
N HIS A 574 -13.99 14.60 -21.93
CA HIS A 574 -12.92 14.43 -20.96
C HIS A 574 -12.91 13.04 -20.32
N LEU A 575 -14.07 12.51 -19.95
CA LEU A 575 -14.15 11.20 -19.31
C LEU A 575 -14.14 10.05 -20.30
N LYS A 576 -14.59 10.28 -21.56
CA LYS A 576 -14.96 9.22 -22.53
C LYS A 576 -16.09 8.33 -22.00
N ILE A 577 -16.86 8.84 -21.06
CA ILE A 577 -18.09 8.30 -20.51
C ILE A 577 -19.20 9.27 -20.87
N PRO A 578 -20.34 8.84 -21.43
CA PRO A 578 -21.40 9.75 -21.82
C PRO A 578 -21.93 10.51 -20.61
N CYS A 579 -22.03 11.84 -20.73
CA CYS A 579 -22.72 12.65 -19.72
C CYS A 579 -24.22 12.41 -19.80
N GLY A 580 -24.98 12.81 -18.77
CA GLY A 580 -26.42 12.63 -18.76
C GLY A 580 -27.14 13.29 -19.94
N HIS A 581 -26.61 14.40 -20.49
CA HIS A 581 -27.15 15.00 -21.70
C HIS A 581 -27.03 14.08 -22.93
N ALA A 582 -25.90 13.36 -23.05
CA ALA A 582 -25.68 12.42 -24.13
C ALA A 582 -26.55 11.15 -23.97
N LEU A 583 -26.72 10.69 -22.73
CA LEU A 583 -27.59 9.54 -22.43
C LEU A 583 -29.05 9.87 -22.74
N LEU A 584 -29.54 11.03 -22.30
CA LEU A 584 -30.90 11.48 -22.60
C LEU A 584 -31.13 11.65 -24.11
N ALA A 585 -30.13 12.16 -24.85
CA ALA A 585 -30.21 12.27 -26.30
C ALA A 585 -30.24 10.90 -26.97
N ALA A 586 -29.44 9.93 -26.51
CA ALA A 586 -29.43 8.56 -27.01
C ALA A 586 -30.79 7.87 -26.76
N ASP A 587 -31.36 8.02 -25.56
CA ASP A 587 -32.68 7.48 -25.20
C ASP A 587 -33.78 7.98 -26.14
N SER A 588 -33.72 9.28 -26.49
CA SER A 588 -34.77 9.88 -27.38
C SER A 588 -34.85 9.29 -28.76
N ILE A 589 -33.82 8.59 -29.22
CA ILE A 589 -33.75 7.93 -30.55
C ILE A 589 -33.53 6.42 -30.44
N GLY A 590 -33.56 5.85 -29.24
CA GLY A 590 -33.30 4.42 -29.02
C GLY A 590 -31.86 4.00 -29.36
N TYR A 591 -30.91 4.92 -29.30
CA TYR A 591 -29.50 4.62 -29.58
C TYR A 591 -28.84 3.89 -28.41
N PRO A 592 -28.16 2.74 -28.63
CA PRO A 592 -27.58 1.95 -27.54
C PRO A 592 -26.49 2.73 -26.80
N HIS A 593 -26.64 2.90 -25.47
CA HIS A 593 -25.67 3.58 -24.64
C HIS A 593 -24.25 2.98 -24.74
N SER A 594 -24.17 1.65 -24.95
CA SER A 594 -22.87 0.95 -25.04
C SER A 594 -21.97 1.45 -26.18
N GLN A 595 -22.54 2.06 -27.21
CA GLN A 595 -21.80 2.64 -28.33
C GLN A 595 -21.14 4.00 -27.98
N LEU A 596 -21.63 4.67 -26.94
CA LEU A 596 -21.14 5.98 -26.55
C LEU A 596 -19.85 5.93 -25.73
N PHE A 597 -19.64 4.85 -25.01
CA PHE A 597 -18.46 4.72 -24.12
C PHE A 597 -17.15 4.59 -24.91
N GLY A 598 -16.07 5.06 -24.32
CA GLY A 598 -14.73 4.75 -24.78
C GLY A 598 -14.40 3.26 -24.62
N ASP A 599 -13.62 2.70 -25.56
CA ASP A 599 -13.32 1.26 -25.57
C ASP A 599 -12.63 0.78 -24.29
N CYS A 600 -11.84 1.66 -23.65
CA CYS A 600 -11.16 1.37 -22.39
C CYS A 600 -12.09 1.04 -21.20
N TYR A 601 -13.40 1.26 -21.33
CA TYR A 601 -14.39 1.00 -20.27
C TYR A 601 -15.28 -0.23 -20.54
N LYS A 602 -15.15 -0.83 -21.73
CA LYS A 602 -15.94 -2.00 -22.12
C LYS A 602 -15.56 -3.22 -21.30
N THR A 603 -16.54 -4.03 -20.93
CA THR A 603 -16.34 -5.30 -20.23
C THR A 603 -15.39 -6.23 -20.98
N GLN A 604 -15.45 -6.24 -22.32
CA GLN A 604 -14.54 -7.05 -23.13
C GLN A 604 -13.08 -6.58 -22.97
N THR A 605 -12.82 -5.29 -22.99
CA THR A 605 -11.50 -4.72 -22.75
C THR A 605 -11.00 -5.06 -21.35
N TRP A 606 -11.88 -5.02 -20.35
CA TRP A 606 -11.55 -5.40 -18.97
C TRP A 606 -11.14 -6.88 -18.87
N LYS A 607 -11.85 -7.79 -19.52
CA LYS A 607 -11.49 -9.21 -19.62
C LYS A 607 -10.11 -9.39 -20.27
N GLU A 608 -9.87 -8.71 -21.38
CA GLU A 608 -8.59 -8.76 -22.10
C GLU A 608 -7.43 -8.18 -21.30
N THR A 609 -7.67 -7.18 -20.47
CA THR A 609 -6.67 -6.58 -19.57
C THR A 609 -6.07 -7.62 -18.61
N TYR A 610 -6.89 -8.54 -18.12
CA TYR A 610 -6.48 -9.59 -17.16
C TYR A 610 -6.39 -10.99 -17.78
N ALA A 611 -6.41 -11.12 -19.10
CA ALA A 611 -6.25 -12.42 -19.78
C ALA A 611 -4.89 -13.08 -19.50
N GLY A 612 -3.84 -12.27 -19.31
CA GLY A 612 -2.51 -12.77 -18.96
C GLY A 612 -2.48 -13.38 -17.55
N VAL A 613 -1.70 -14.47 -17.39
CA VAL A 613 -1.50 -15.13 -16.11
C VAL A 613 -0.14 -14.69 -15.53
N ILE A 614 -0.09 -14.48 -14.23
CA ILE A 614 1.15 -14.34 -13.47
C ILE A 614 1.26 -15.59 -12.61
N TYR A 615 2.25 -16.42 -12.91
CA TYR A 615 2.48 -17.65 -12.19
C TYR A 615 3.24 -17.38 -10.89
N PRO A 616 2.98 -18.15 -9.84
CA PRO A 616 3.79 -18.12 -8.64
C PRO A 616 5.22 -18.60 -8.96
N GLU A 617 6.11 -18.50 -7.99
CA GLU A 617 7.49 -18.94 -8.14
C GLU A 617 7.58 -20.43 -8.51
N ALA A 618 8.45 -20.77 -9.47
CA ALA A 618 8.76 -22.14 -9.79
C ALA A 618 9.60 -22.79 -8.67
N LEU A 619 9.43 -24.08 -8.45
CA LEU A 619 10.26 -24.83 -7.53
C LEU A 619 11.74 -24.72 -7.92
N ILE A 620 12.61 -24.59 -6.92
CA ILE A 620 14.06 -24.56 -7.09
C ILE A 620 14.48 -25.89 -7.76
N GLY A 621 15.06 -25.81 -8.95
CA GLY A 621 15.56 -27.00 -9.69
C GLY A 621 14.98 -27.20 -11.08
N ASP A 622 13.82 -26.60 -11.43
CA ASP A 622 13.14 -26.86 -12.69
C ASP A 622 13.78 -26.14 -13.92
N HIS A 623 14.65 -25.14 -13.68
CA HIS A 623 15.28 -24.38 -14.76
C HIS A 623 16.79 -24.20 -14.52
N PRO A 624 17.66 -24.73 -15.42
CA PRO A 624 19.09 -24.48 -15.33
C PRO A 624 19.39 -22.99 -15.51
N LEU A 625 20.23 -22.46 -14.63
CA LEU A 625 20.65 -21.06 -14.71
C LEU A 625 21.74 -20.89 -15.76
N PRO A 626 21.79 -19.77 -16.48
CA PRO A 626 22.94 -19.46 -17.32
C PRO A 626 24.24 -19.38 -16.49
N PRO A 627 25.36 -19.93 -16.97
CA PRO A 627 26.61 -19.96 -16.19
C PRO A 627 27.14 -18.58 -15.76
N ALA A 628 26.77 -17.53 -16.50
CA ALA A 628 27.10 -16.15 -16.14
C ALA A 628 26.35 -15.69 -14.88
N ILE A 629 25.12 -16.14 -14.69
CA ILE A 629 24.28 -15.80 -13.53
C ILE A 629 24.74 -16.60 -12.30
N GLU A 630 25.07 -17.87 -12.47
CA GLU A 630 25.59 -18.70 -11.37
C GLU A 630 26.91 -18.15 -10.77
N ARG A 631 27.73 -17.49 -11.61
CA ARG A 631 29.01 -16.91 -11.19
C ARG A 631 28.87 -15.48 -10.65
N LEU A 632 27.71 -14.86 -10.79
CA LEU A 632 27.51 -13.48 -10.38
C LEU A 632 27.38 -13.38 -8.85
N SER A 633 28.41 -12.85 -8.21
CA SER A 633 28.39 -12.49 -6.79
C SER A 633 28.01 -11.02 -6.62
N LEU A 634 26.71 -10.73 -6.49
CA LEU A 634 26.20 -9.40 -6.35
C LEU A 634 26.23 -8.96 -4.88
N GLN A 635 27.12 -8.03 -4.55
CA GLN A 635 27.21 -7.47 -3.21
C GLN A 635 26.08 -6.46 -2.94
N PRO A 636 25.67 -6.31 -1.66
CA PRO A 636 24.69 -5.27 -1.27
C PRO A 636 25.17 -3.85 -1.60
N PRO A 637 24.24 -2.88 -1.71
CA PRO A 637 24.60 -1.47 -1.95
C PRO A 637 25.39 -0.88 -0.78
N LYS A 638 26.27 0.09 -1.06
CA LYS A 638 26.97 0.86 -0.04
C LYS A 638 25.99 1.79 0.66
N THR A 639 25.50 1.44 1.84
CA THR A 639 24.63 2.33 2.62
C THR A 639 25.33 2.79 3.91
N ARG A 640 25.38 4.09 4.11
CA ARG A 640 25.75 4.65 5.42
C ARG A 640 24.50 4.64 6.31
N ARG A 641 24.60 3.93 7.43
CA ARG A 641 23.55 3.97 8.45
C ARG A 641 23.50 5.38 9.04
N PRO A 642 22.42 6.15 8.86
CA PRO A 642 22.34 7.46 9.50
C PRO A 642 22.37 7.29 11.02
N SER A 643 23.09 8.17 11.71
CA SER A 643 23.14 8.19 13.16
C SER A 643 21.77 8.57 13.73
N GLY A 644 21.34 7.89 14.81
CA GLY A 644 20.12 8.21 15.52
C GLY A 644 18.96 7.22 15.32
N ARG A 645 17.84 7.53 15.97
CA ARG A 645 16.61 6.74 15.86
C ARG A 645 16.03 6.86 14.44
N PRO A 646 15.60 5.75 13.81
CA PRO A 646 14.89 5.81 12.54
C PRO A 646 13.68 6.73 12.64
N LYS A 647 13.40 7.51 11.60
CA LYS A 647 12.19 8.34 11.55
C LYS A 647 10.99 7.45 11.35
N ASP A 648 10.01 7.51 12.24
CA ASP A 648 8.75 6.79 12.15
C ASP A 648 7.72 7.50 11.25
N LYS A 649 8.06 8.71 10.74
CA LYS A 649 7.15 9.54 9.94
C LYS A 649 7.58 9.61 8.48
N ARG A 650 6.59 9.73 7.58
CA ARG A 650 6.80 9.93 6.15
C ARG A 650 7.87 10.99 5.88
N TYR A 651 8.77 10.70 4.94
CA TYR A 651 9.62 11.72 4.37
C TYR A 651 8.78 12.53 3.37
N PRO A 652 8.78 13.87 3.46
CA PRO A 652 8.14 14.71 2.45
C PRO A 652 8.79 14.47 1.10
N SER A 653 8.00 14.44 0.03
CA SER A 653 8.54 14.32 -1.32
C SER A 653 9.34 15.58 -1.69
N THR A 654 10.31 15.43 -2.60
CA THR A 654 11.10 16.52 -3.12
C THR A 654 10.18 17.55 -3.79
N GLY A 655 10.16 18.79 -3.29
CA GLY A 655 9.24 19.84 -3.75
C GLY A 655 8.00 20.04 -2.85
N GLU A 656 7.80 19.21 -1.82
CA GLU A 656 6.80 19.45 -0.80
C GLU A 656 7.32 20.48 0.22
N ILE A 657 6.54 21.55 0.46
CA ILE A 657 6.94 22.63 1.35
C ILE A 657 6.88 22.14 2.81
N GLN A 658 8.04 22.00 3.43
CA GLN A 658 8.12 21.68 4.84
C GLN A 658 7.84 22.91 5.70
N VAL A 659 6.88 22.82 6.61
CA VAL A 659 6.69 23.84 7.65
C VAL A 659 7.79 23.65 8.70
N PRO A 660 8.63 24.64 8.97
CA PRO A 660 9.59 24.57 10.05
C PRO A 660 8.81 24.27 11.36
N LYS A 661 9.10 23.16 12.01
CA LYS A 661 8.57 22.93 13.34
C LYS A 661 9.08 24.03 14.25
N LYS A 662 8.18 24.73 14.96
CA LYS A 662 8.59 25.53 16.11
C LYS A 662 9.32 24.59 17.06
N THR A 663 10.63 24.67 17.11
CA THR A 663 11.44 23.97 18.10
C THR A 663 11.03 24.52 19.47
N LYS A 664 10.30 23.73 20.26
CA LYS A 664 10.16 24.02 21.68
C LYS A 664 11.57 23.95 22.23
N LEU A 665 12.12 25.09 22.64
CA LEU A 665 13.41 25.13 23.30
C LEU A 665 13.31 24.23 24.54
N ASN A 666 14.10 23.16 24.57
CA ASN A 666 14.15 22.27 25.72
C ASN A 666 14.62 23.07 26.94
N ARG A 667 13.82 23.04 28.00
CA ARG A 667 14.26 23.59 29.29
C ARG A 667 15.16 22.59 29.98
N CYS A 668 16.28 23.07 30.48
CA CYS A 668 17.21 22.26 31.25
C CYS A 668 16.52 21.73 32.52
N GLY A 669 16.49 20.40 32.70
CA GLY A 669 15.88 19.77 33.88
C GLY A 669 16.66 20.02 35.19
N ARG A 670 17.78 20.77 35.16
CA ARG A 670 18.60 21.15 36.32
C ARG A 670 18.39 22.62 36.70
N CYS A 671 18.48 23.55 35.76
CA CYS A 671 18.43 24.99 36.04
C CYS A 671 17.16 25.68 35.48
N GLY A 672 16.26 24.96 34.77
CA GLY A 672 15.05 25.52 34.18
C GLY A 672 15.26 26.42 32.97
N ILE A 673 16.49 26.78 32.61
CA ILE A 673 16.80 27.69 31.48
C ILE A 673 16.68 26.95 30.14
N SER A 674 16.10 27.63 29.14
CA SER A 674 15.99 27.08 27.81
C SER A 674 17.29 27.14 27.01
N GLY A 675 17.51 26.21 26.06
CA GLY A 675 18.63 26.23 25.12
C GLY A 675 19.75 25.23 25.42
N HIS A 676 19.71 24.51 26.52
CA HIS A 676 20.62 23.42 26.83
C HIS A 676 19.91 22.29 27.61
N ASN A 677 20.51 21.11 27.65
CA ASN A 677 20.00 19.95 28.40
C ASN A 677 20.76 19.82 29.78
N ARG A 678 20.32 18.88 30.64
CA ARG A 678 20.93 18.64 31.96
C ARG A 678 22.41 18.28 31.86
N THR A 679 22.79 17.55 30.79
CA THR A 679 24.19 17.11 30.57
C THR A 679 25.14 18.27 30.27
N ASN A 680 24.63 19.29 29.56
CA ASN A 680 25.43 20.48 29.16
C ASN A 680 25.17 21.70 30.05
N CYS A 681 24.57 21.51 31.22
CA CYS A 681 24.27 22.58 32.15
C CYS A 681 25.54 23.05 32.88
N LYS A 682 25.91 24.31 32.67
CA LYS A 682 27.07 24.94 33.31
C LYS A 682 26.70 25.70 34.59
N VAL A 683 25.44 25.72 35.00
CA VAL A 683 25.01 26.41 36.24
C VAL A 683 25.49 25.60 37.44
N PRO A 684 26.22 26.18 38.39
CA PRO A 684 26.64 25.52 39.63
C PRO A 684 25.42 25.03 40.42
N ILE A 685 25.61 23.97 41.20
CA ILE A 685 24.58 23.43 42.08
C ILE A 685 24.42 24.32 43.28
#